data_3acf9718d07968e5760fa7287943730c
#
_entry.id   3acf9718d07968e5760fa7287943730c
#
_cell.length_a   1.000
_cell.length_b   1.000
_cell.length_c   1.000
_cell.angle_alpha   90.00
_cell.angle_beta   90.00
_cell.angle_gamma   90.00
#
_symmetry.space_group_name_H-M   'P 1'
#
loop_
_entity.id
_entity.type
_entity.pdbx_description
1 polymer ?
#
loop_
_entity_poly.entity_id
_entity_poly.type
_entity_poly.pdbx_seq_one_letter_code
_entity_poly.pdbx_strand_id
1 'polypeptide(L)'
;MTQKRNTKHKTAKTLRRTVVLSAVIFAILFALALPAAAYSGSGTADSPYLIASSDDLEQLADDVNSGNKYSGTYFQLTSDLTLDGEWTPIGNGSRSGSSYTGNSFSGVFDGTGYTISGLTITSGSGKQAIGLFGVVDGGTVMNLVLEDVSISTSADTAGSAVGMAVSSTLVQNIQTSGILSATDGLGGIVGRMTISGTIKDCINTASITAIGTSGGGAGIVGKAYYTETGKTMTVDNCINTGTVTGPYLAGGIVGFSAADVTNCINTGAISAGVEAGGIVGEQTNYGTVSLNSNNADVTNTTGSSGTAYGGIVGWIRYQADTTSYQQTALISVTWNTNSGDVLAPGSSLGSGGIVGNVYNQADVSDNINLASQITGGTFAAGIVGAAQPSSANLALAGQTVTVENNAVTTLLSAITAEANHVDLYCYNNKPDTFVVTNNVDTADTYQITIFADNGDASLSKSYAYRGEIVSVSDVIADSGYSLADISMSGNILRDINGIYLFMMPASAADVTANFQANTYTVTFDTAGGSTISPLNVAFGSSVTAPANPTKDGFTFVRWNPALPNTMPANDLTVTAIWREVQQAGAAVKPNIQVGVTESAGSTTITVSPENSTVSTSGNTATITGDSGVKMEVTFNEPVTSSGNSVTGNVSSINVTYPRTTAVSSGNSDVTQTVQIGLRNFSELPTITSSWDNTVANDVQSDLGSRQKVFAMITASAENMSAVNSNITENGITIIFYLPKDEVEGVGGPQYIRGYHVSDGTAVVLPASHVSSVLNSSIYEVKITGSSFSSYAVGYEQRPPSSGSSSGSSGSGSGNYQYYPREIPASGIVSFGTSPVVTGMELPTGSTGVATLNVMPSFTMPKNGYYAFEIDMPGYNTEAKINGAVSFRLAVSGIEAEGYTVTDIVLFHGTVNANGAIVWDELPTNLLAVENGVAYYKAAVNSGSKFYIGFLRSGTIVHDPIVEPGDDPVDDPLFPLPPIVPDTPEIPQTPFPVFGVLGALGLFAALRRR
;
A
#
# COMPACT_ATOMS: atom_id res chain seq x y z
N MET A 1 7.32 -90.44 47.08
CA MET A 1 7.02 -90.11 45.67
C MET A 1 6.14 -88.88 45.51
N THR A 2 5.57 -88.28 46.54
CA THR A 2 4.63 -87.18 46.47
C THR A 2 5.25 -85.80 46.53
N GLN A 3 6.47 -85.60 46.95
CA GLN A 3 7.13 -84.29 47.04
C GLN A 3 7.79 -83.82 45.66
N LYS A 4 8.14 -84.76 44.77
CA LYS A 4 8.72 -84.37 43.49
C LYS A 4 7.73 -83.94 42.43
N ARG A 5 6.42 -84.20 42.62
CA ARG A 5 5.37 -83.77 41.63
C ARG A 5 4.87 -82.30 41.87
N ASN A 6 4.97 -81.81 43.12
CA ASN A 6 4.54 -80.45 43.45
C ASN A 6 5.53 -79.35 43.06
N THR A 7 6.85 -79.70 43.01
CA THR A 7 7.90 -78.74 42.61
C THR A 7 7.91 -78.53 41.05
N LYS A 8 7.64 -79.55 40.28
CA LYS A 8 7.53 -79.39 38.79
C LYS A 8 6.32 -78.58 38.40
N HIS A 9 5.21 -78.66 39.12
CA HIS A 9 4.02 -77.90 38.80
C HIS A 9 4.12 -76.41 39.18
N LYS A 10 4.86 -76.03 40.23
CA LYS A 10 5.11 -74.66 40.60
C LYS A 10 6.13 -73.98 39.68
N THR A 11 7.18 -74.70 39.30
CA THR A 11 8.18 -74.19 38.36
C THR A 11 7.55 -73.98 36.95
N ALA A 12 6.69 -74.91 36.50
CA ALA A 12 6.00 -74.74 35.21
C ALA A 12 4.97 -73.58 35.18
N LYS A 13 4.27 -73.26 36.27
CA LYS A 13 3.38 -72.17 36.43
C LYS A 13 4.13 -70.87 36.54
N THR A 14 5.30 -70.76 37.16
CA THR A 14 6.12 -69.57 37.28
C THR A 14 6.77 -69.26 35.93
N LEU A 15 7.33 -70.32 35.21
CA LEU A 15 7.92 -70.14 33.91
C LEU A 15 6.88 -69.69 32.86
N ARG A 16 5.64 -70.25 32.90
CA ARG A 16 4.55 -69.78 32.01
C ARG A 16 4.10 -68.35 32.33
N ARG A 17 4.10 -67.91 33.60
CA ARG A 17 3.78 -66.53 33.98
C ARG A 17 4.92 -65.56 33.56
N THR A 18 6.16 -65.95 33.67
CA THR A 18 7.30 -65.14 33.28
C THR A 18 7.37 -64.99 31.74
N VAL A 19 7.14 -66.05 30.99
CA VAL A 19 7.10 -66.03 29.52
C VAL A 19 5.90 -65.25 28.98
N VAL A 20 4.72 -65.37 29.63
CA VAL A 20 3.54 -64.56 29.25
C VAL A 20 3.75 -63.09 29.65
N LEU A 21 4.39 -62.77 30.78
CA LEU A 21 4.68 -61.42 31.18
C LEU A 21 5.77 -60.79 30.30
N SER A 22 6.80 -61.54 29.89
CA SER A 22 7.80 -61.09 28.93
C SER A 22 7.19 -60.88 27.52
N ALA A 23 6.28 -61.75 27.07
CA ALA A 23 5.58 -61.58 25.78
C ALA A 23 4.60 -60.43 25.80
N VAL A 24 3.96 -60.15 26.95
CA VAL A 24 3.09 -58.95 27.12
C VAL A 24 3.90 -57.70 27.23
N ILE A 25 5.06 -57.69 27.92
CA ILE A 25 5.98 -56.53 27.94
C ILE A 25 6.59 -56.31 26.55
N PHE A 26 6.96 -57.35 25.83
CA PHE A 26 7.44 -57.22 24.44
C PHE A 26 6.35 -56.76 23.47
N ALA A 27 5.09 -57.21 23.64
CA ALA A 27 3.96 -56.73 22.90
C ALA A 27 3.56 -55.29 23.29
N ILE A 28 3.73 -54.87 24.53
CA ILE A 28 3.51 -53.51 25.00
C ILE A 28 4.65 -52.58 24.52
N LEU A 29 5.90 -53.07 24.51
CA LEU A 29 7.03 -52.33 23.94
C LEU A 29 6.97 -52.25 22.41
N PHE A 30 6.35 -53.23 21.72
CA PHE A 30 6.08 -53.19 20.29
C PHE A 30 4.81 -52.39 19.96
N ALA A 31 3.89 -52.20 20.92
CA ALA A 31 2.69 -51.35 20.76
C ALA A 31 2.96 -49.89 21.18
N LEU A 32 4.13 -49.59 21.76
CA LEU A 32 4.61 -48.25 22.06
C LEU A 32 5.65 -47.72 21.07
N ALA A 33 6.01 -48.51 20.03
CA ALA A 33 6.49 -47.96 18.80
C ALA A 33 5.24 -47.36 18.10
N LEU A 34 4.89 -46.13 18.45
CA LEU A 34 4.02 -45.32 17.63
C LEU A 34 4.60 -45.43 16.23
N PRO A 35 3.80 -45.79 15.19
CA PRO A 35 4.27 -45.61 13.83
C PRO A 35 4.67 -44.15 13.75
N ALA A 36 5.90 -43.86 13.28
CA ALA A 36 6.28 -42.53 12.90
C ALA A 36 5.07 -41.95 12.15
N ALA A 37 4.58 -40.80 12.57
CA ALA A 37 3.41 -40.19 11.93
C ALA A 37 3.71 -40.12 10.43
N ALA A 38 2.98 -40.86 9.64
CA ALA A 38 3.15 -40.82 8.19
C ALA A 38 2.76 -39.41 7.74
N TYR A 39 3.59 -38.74 6.92
CA TYR A 39 3.25 -37.48 6.34
C TYR A 39 1.83 -37.49 5.77
N SER A 40 1.10 -36.41 5.93
CA SER A 40 -0.16 -36.22 5.23
C SER A 40 0.11 -36.14 3.72
N GLY A 41 -0.76 -36.72 2.89
CA GLY A 41 -0.54 -36.81 1.44
C GLY A 41 -0.08 -38.21 1.00
N SER A 42 0.25 -38.34 -0.27
CA SER A 42 0.70 -39.61 -0.88
C SER A 42 2.10 -39.55 -1.51
N GLY A 43 2.76 -38.41 -1.47
CA GLY A 43 4.09 -38.19 -2.00
C GLY A 43 4.14 -38.07 -3.53
N THR A 44 2.99 -37.91 -4.20
CA THR A 44 2.90 -37.66 -5.65
C THR A 44 2.85 -36.15 -5.95
N ALA A 45 3.04 -35.75 -7.19
CA ALA A 45 2.93 -34.34 -7.59
C ALA A 45 1.55 -33.73 -7.29
N ASP A 46 0.47 -34.50 -7.47
CA ASP A 46 -0.91 -34.04 -7.21
C ASP A 46 -1.29 -34.11 -5.73
N SER A 47 -0.53 -34.83 -4.91
CA SER A 47 -0.77 -35.03 -3.48
C SER A 47 0.56 -35.21 -2.75
N PRO A 48 1.39 -34.13 -2.63
CA PRO A 48 2.70 -34.20 -1.99
C PRO A 48 2.57 -34.57 -0.51
N TYR A 49 3.65 -35.07 0.06
CA TYR A 49 3.77 -35.15 1.50
C TYR A 49 3.85 -33.74 2.10
N LEU A 50 3.02 -33.47 3.08
CA LEU A 50 2.89 -32.16 3.69
C LEU A 50 3.84 -32.06 4.90
N ILE A 51 4.64 -30.98 4.92
CA ILE A 51 5.50 -30.59 6.03
C ILE A 51 4.84 -29.36 6.68
N ALA A 52 4.24 -29.56 7.84
CA ALA A 52 3.48 -28.53 8.55
C ALA A 52 4.16 -28.08 9.85
N SER A 53 5.22 -28.75 10.27
CA SER A 53 5.95 -28.48 11.51
C SER A 53 7.45 -28.76 11.37
N SER A 54 8.25 -28.24 12.31
CA SER A 54 9.67 -28.60 12.43
C SER A 54 9.87 -30.09 12.65
N ASP A 55 8.99 -30.75 13.40
CA ASP A 55 9.05 -32.20 13.64
C ASP A 55 8.91 -33.00 12.34
N ASP A 56 8.03 -32.56 11.40
CA ASP A 56 7.89 -33.18 10.08
C ASP A 56 9.17 -33.03 9.25
N LEU A 57 9.83 -31.86 9.37
CA LEU A 57 11.08 -31.58 8.66
C LEU A 57 12.23 -32.39 9.25
N GLU A 58 12.31 -32.53 10.59
CA GLU A 58 13.25 -33.39 11.30
C GLU A 58 13.04 -34.86 10.92
N GLN A 59 11.79 -35.32 10.83
CA GLN A 59 11.46 -36.66 10.36
C GLN A 59 11.98 -36.91 8.93
N LEU A 60 11.87 -35.91 8.02
CA LEU A 60 12.45 -36.00 6.68
C LEU A 60 13.96 -36.15 6.74
N ALA A 61 14.64 -35.40 7.62
CA ALA A 61 16.07 -35.52 7.83
C ALA A 61 16.45 -36.90 8.34
N ASP A 62 15.75 -37.45 9.31
CA ASP A 62 15.97 -38.77 9.87
C ASP A 62 15.76 -39.88 8.82
N ASP A 63 14.67 -39.79 8.04
CA ASP A 63 14.35 -40.75 6.98
C ASP A 63 15.43 -40.79 5.91
N VAL A 64 15.85 -39.60 5.41
CA VAL A 64 16.90 -39.50 4.40
C VAL A 64 18.24 -39.94 4.96
N ASN A 65 18.57 -39.55 6.19
CA ASN A 65 19.81 -39.93 6.87
C ASN A 65 19.86 -41.42 7.24
N SER A 66 18.69 -42.08 7.30
CA SER A 66 18.57 -43.54 7.39
C SER A 66 18.66 -44.28 6.05
N GLY A 67 18.80 -43.57 4.95
CA GLY A 67 19.06 -44.12 3.60
C GLY A 67 17.87 -44.06 2.61
N ASN A 68 16.74 -43.45 2.97
CA ASN A 68 15.62 -43.26 2.06
C ASN A 68 15.83 -42.02 1.21
N LYS A 69 16.15 -42.18 -0.07
CA LYS A 69 16.45 -41.07 -0.98
C LYS A 69 15.24 -40.30 -1.47
N TYR A 70 14.03 -40.85 -1.34
CA TYR A 70 12.78 -40.28 -1.82
C TYR A 70 12.78 -39.92 -3.33
N SER A 71 13.45 -40.69 -4.17
CA SER A 71 13.49 -40.43 -5.60
C SER A 71 12.10 -40.44 -6.22
N GLY A 72 11.71 -39.33 -6.91
CA GLY A 72 10.39 -39.16 -7.52
C GLY A 72 9.27 -38.87 -6.52
N THR A 73 9.60 -38.58 -5.26
CA THR A 73 8.62 -38.23 -4.21
C THR A 73 8.59 -36.71 -4.02
N TYR A 74 7.40 -36.17 -3.77
CA TYR A 74 7.15 -34.74 -3.61
C TYR A 74 6.84 -34.41 -2.15
N PHE A 75 7.46 -33.36 -1.65
CA PHE A 75 7.24 -32.74 -0.34
C PHE A 75 6.87 -31.28 -0.51
N GLN A 76 5.98 -30.79 0.33
CA GLN A 76 5.50 -29.42 0.26
C GLN A 76 5.37 -28.80 1.65
N LEU A 77 5.95 -27.60 1.88
CA LEU A 77 5.64 -26.80 3.06
C LEU A 77 4.20 -26.29 3.01
N THR A 78 3.57 -26.21 4.19
CA THR A 78 2.19 -25.70 4.34
C THR A 78 2.08 -24.50 5.27
N SER A 79 3.17 -24.12 5.94
CA SER A 79 3.27 -22.97 6.84
C SER A 79 4.73 -22.57 7.00
N ASP A 80 4.95 -21.38 7.53
CA ASP A 80 6.26 -20.95 8.00
C ASP A 80 6.71 -21.84 9.17
N LEU A 81 8.01 -22.13 9.21
CA LEU A 81 8.64 -22.95 10.25
C LEU A 81 9.74 -22.18 10.96
N THR A 82 9.89 -22.39 12.26
CA THR A 82 11.05 -21.93 13.03
C THR A 82 11.80 -23.14 13.55
N LEU A 83 13.11 -23.18 13.27
CA LEU A 83 13.99 -24.23 13.76
C LEU A 83 14.65 -23.79 15.07
N ASP A 84 14.56 -24.62 16.08
CA ASP A 84 15.16 -24.38 17.38
C ASP A 84 16.40 -25.28 17.58
N GLY A 85 17.57 -24.65 17.79
CA GLY A 85 18.79 -25.36 18.08
C GLY A 85 19.64 -25.75 16.86
N GLU A 86 20.46 -26.80 17.04
CA GLU A 86 21.39 -27.27 16.02
C GLU A 86 20.69 -28.15 14.99
N TRP A 87 20.74 -27.75 13.73
CA TRP A 87 20.11 -28.49 12.64
C TRP A 87 20.98 -29.64 12.14
N THR A 88 20.38 -30.79 11.88
CA THR A 88 21.02 -31.93 11.20
C THR A 88 20.64 -31.90 9.70
N PRO A 89 21.59 -31.72 8.77
CA PRO A 89 21.28 -31.64 7.34
C PRO A 89 20.51 -32.84 6.80
N ILE A 90 19.51 -32.59 5.95
CA ILE A 90 18.80 -33.63 5.21
C ILE A 90 19.76 -34.22 4.19
N GLY A 91 20.15 -35.49 4.36
CA GLY A 91 21.21 -36.13 3.56
C GLY A 91 22.61 -35.79 4.06
N ASN A 92 23.06 -36.53 5.05
CA ASN A 92 24.32 -36.33 5.78
C ASN A 92 25.58 -36.86 5.06
N GLY A 93 25.65 -36.65 3.72
CA GLY A 93 26.76 -37.13 2.93
C GLY A 93 28.02 -36.27 3.07
N SER A 94 29.17 -36.86 2.68
CA SER A 94 30.47 -36.21 2.63
C SER A 94 31.05 -36.28 1.24
N ARG A 95 31.72 -35.23 0.79
CA ARG A 95 32.34 -35.13 -0.52
C ARG A 95 33.44 -36.19 -0.72
N SER A 96 33.40 -36.83 -1.89
CA SER A 96 34.42 -37.78 -2.36
C SER A 96 34.76 -37.54 -3.84
N GLY A 97 35.74 -36.65 -4.11
CA GLY A 97 36.04 -36.18 -5.46
C GLY A 97 34.86 -35.33 -6.04
N SER A 98 34.36 -35.74 -7.21
CA SER A 98 33.17 -35.22 -7.86
C SER A 98 31.87 -35.84 -7.35
N SER A 99 31.94 -36.86 -6.50
CA SER A 99 30.82 -37.60 -5.94
C SER A 99 30.78 -37.44 -4.42
N TYR A 100 29.98 -38.24 -3.74
CA TYR A 100 29.84 -38.25 -2.27
C TYR A 100 29.80 -39.67 -1.72
N THR A 101 29.97 -39.75 -0.39
CA THR A 101 29.68 -40.95 0.41
C THR A 101 28.66 -40.61 1.47
N GLY A 102 27.81 -41.55 1.87
CA GLY A 102 26.73 -41.30 2.80
C GLY A 102 25.36 -41.12 2.10
N ASN A 103 24.47 -40.40 2.72
CA ASN A 103 23.07 -40.31 2.30
C ASN A 103 22.79 -39.01 1.56
N SER A 104 21.78 -39.03 0.68
CA SER A 104 21.38 -37.90 -0.17
C SER A 104 19.86 -37.87 -0.33
N PHE A 105 19.33 -36.66 -0.57
CA PHE A 105 17.95 -36.43 -1.00
C PHE A 105 17.90 -36.44 -2.54
N SER A 106 16.88 -37.11 -3.12
CA SER A 106 16.67 -37.16 -4.56
C SER A 106 15.19 -36.86 -4.94
N GLY A 107 14.39 -36.39 -4.00
CA GLY A 107 12.99 -36.01 -4.21
C GLY A 107 12.81 -34.57 -4.70
N VAL A 108 11.60 -34.09 -4.66
CA VAL A 108 11.22 -32.71 -4.89
C VAL A 108 10.75 -32.11 -3.56
N PHE A 109 11.40 -31.05 -3.12
CA PHE A 109 11.02 -30.26 -1.96
C PHE A 109 10.57 -28.87 -2.44
N ASP A 110 9.29 -28.56 -2.26
CA ASP A 110 8.69 -27.28 -2.63
C ASP A 110 8.32 -26.51 -1.37
N GLY A 111 9.02 -25.40 -1.11
CA GLY A 111 8.72 -24.50 -0.01
C GLY A 111 7.45 -23.68 -0.21
N THR A 112 6.87 -23.65 -1.42
CA THR A 112 5.65 -22.89 -1.78
C THR A 112 5.67 -21.41 -1.38
N GLY A 113 6.86 -20.85 -1.19
CA GLY A 113 7.09 -19.48 -0.75
C GLY A 113 7.06 -19.27 0.76
N TYR A 114 6.86 -20.33 1.54
CA TYR A 114 6.98 -20.25 3.00
C TYR A 114 8.42 -20.08 3.48
N THR A 115 8.54 -19.57 4.70
CA THR A 115 9.81 -19.28 5.37
C THR A 115 10.21 -20.40 6.33
N ILE A 116 11.50 -20.79 6.30
CA ILE A 116 12.15 -21.52 7.38
C ILE A 116 13.15 -20.57 8.04
N SER A 117 12.91 -20.23 9.29
CA SER A 117 13.76 -19.33 10.08
C SER A 117 14.61 -20.06 11.13
N GLY A 118 15.73 -19.44 11.53
CA GLY A 118 16.57 -19.93 12.61
C GLY A 118 17.46 -21.14 12.28
N LEU A 119 17.67 -21.44 11.00
CA LEU A 119 18.59 -22.54 10.59
C LEU A 119 19.99 -22.32 11.19
N THR A 120 20.36 -23.09 12.19
CA THR A 120 21.63 -22.98 12.90
C THR A 120 22.45 -24.27 12.75
N ILE A 121 23.69 -24.15 12.23
CA ILE A 121 24.63 -25.26 12.12
C ILE A 121 26.02 -24.79 12.56
N THR A 122 26.47 -25.28 13.70
CA THR A 122 27.81 -25.00 14.27
C THR A 122 28.74 -26.21 14.22
N SER A 123 28.20 -27.38 13.93
CA SER A 123 28.91 -28.65 13.80
C SER A 123 29.34 -28.89 12.37
N GLY A 124 30.07 -30.00 12.15
CA GLY A 124 30.56 -30.41 10.85
C GLY A 124 32.02 -30.05 10.65
N SER A 125 32.73 -30.88 9.90
CA SER A 125 34.17 -30.72 9.62
C SER A 125 34.60 -31.42 8.34
N GLY A 126 35.73 -30.96 7.78
CA GLY A 126 36.35 -31.57 6.62
C GLY A 126 35.39 -31.62 5.42
N LYS A 127 35.15 -32.81 4.90
CA LYS A 127 34.40 -32.99 3.65
C LYS A 127 32.89 -33.13 3.80
N GLN A 128 32.31 -32.92 4.99
CA GLN A 128 30.85 -32.94 5.17
C GLN A 128 30.20 -31.86 4.35
N ALA A 129 29.03 -32.18 3.82
CA ALA A 129 28.15 -31.23 3.12
C ALA A 129 27.13 -30.65 4.09
N ILE A 130 27.13 -29.34 4.26
CA ILE A 130 26.41 -28.58 5.28
C ILE A 130 25.39 -27.65 4.66
N GLY A 131 24.15 -27.65 5.15
CA GLY A 131 23.03 -26.81 4.73
C GLY A 131 21.72 -27.34 5.26
N LEU A 132 20.58 -26.75 4.90
CA LEU A 132 19.27 -27.34 5.15
C LEU A 132 19.24 -28.78 4.59
N PHE A 133 19.69 -28.93 3.35
CA PHE A 133 20.04 -30.20 2.71
C PHE A 133 21.57 -30.33 2.68
N GLY A 134 22.09 -31.45 3.18
CA GLY A 134 23.51 -31.75 3.08
C GLY A 134 23.90 -32.11 1.63
N VAL A 135 23.34 -33.22 1.10
CA VAL A 135 23.56 -33.66 -0.28
C VAL A 135 22.21 -33.83 -1.00
N VAL A 136 22.08 -33.17 -2.15
CA VAL A 136 20.99 -33.40 -3.10
C VAL A 136 21.55 -34.02 -4.37
N ASP A 137 21.07 -35.20 -4.77
CA ASP A 137 21.55 -35.96 -5.93
C ASP A 137 20.40 -36.23 -6.90
N GLY A 138 20.28 -35.42 -7.95
CA GLY A 138 19.22 -35.50 -8.95
C GLY A 138 17.85 -35.05 -8.44
N GLY A 139 17.78 -34.43 -7.27
CA GLY A 139 16.55 -33.88 -6.67
C GLY A 139 16.32 -32.41 -7.02
N THR A 140 15.21 -31.89 -6.51
CA THR A 140 14.82 -30.47 -6.65
C THR A 140 14.54 -29.85 -5.28
N VAL A 141 15.07 -28.63 -5.04
CA VAL A 141 14.74 -27.78 -3.89
C VAL A 141 14.31 -26.44 -4.46
N MET A 142 13.08 -26.02 -4.15
CA MET A 142 12.54 -24.82 -4.79
C MET A 142 11.57 -24.03 -3.90
N ASN A 143 11.36 -22.74 -4.27
CA ASN A 143 10.34 -21.83 -3.71
C ASN A 143 10.42 -21.70 -2.18
N LEU A 144 11.60 -21.40 -1.64
CA LEU A 144 11.86 -21.41 -0.21
C LEU A 144 12.56 -20.12 0.23
N VAL A 145 12.12 -19.56 1.35
CA VAL A 145 12.80 -18.48 2.04
C VAL A 145 13.51 -19.03 3.28
N LEU A 146 14.80 -18.75 3.43
CA LEU A 146 15.62 -19.09 4.58
C LEU A 146 16.01 -17.81 5.31
N GLU A 147 15.45 -17.55 6.48
CA GLU A 147 15.72 -16.35 7.27
C GLU A 147 16.56 -16.67 8.51
N ASP A 148 17.38 -15.68 8.91
CA ASP A 148 18.21 -15.76 10.09
C ASP A 148 19.11 -17.01 10.12
N VAL A 149 19.65 -17.37 8.95
CA VAL A 149 20.58 -18.50 8.82
C VAL A 149 21.88 -18.20 9.56
N SER A 150 22.31 -19.14 10.40
CA SER A 150 23.55 -19.08 11.16
C SER A 150 24.39 -20.34 10.94
N ILE A 151 25.27 -20.32 9.95
CA ILE A 151 26.19 -21.43 9.67
C ILE A 151 27.62 -21.02 10.05
N SER A 152 28.23 -21.72 11.02
CA SER A 152 29.61 -21.50 11.42
C SER A 152 30.32 -22.84 11.61
N THR A 153 30.98 -23.34 10.56
CA THR A 153 31.50 -24.72 10.51
C THR A 153 32.94 -24.79 10.00
N SER A 154 33.64 -25.83 10.37
CA SER A 154 34.96 -26.16 9.77
C SER A 154 34.86 -27.11 8.57
N ALA A 155 33.64 -27.32 8.03
CA ALA A 155 33.46 -28.08 6.81
C ALA A 155 33.98 -27.31 5.56
N ASP A 156 34.41 -28.05 4.54
CA ASP A 156 34.88 -27.50 3.28
C ASP A 156 33.80 -27.39 2.18
N THR A 157 32.54 -27.59 2.57
CA THR A 157 31.39 -27.51 1.65
C THR A 157 30.14 -27.09 2.43
N ALA A 158 29.70 -25.83 2.26
CA ALA A 158 28.54 -25.29 2.96
C ALA A 158 27.72 -24.30 2.11
N GLY A 159 26.41 -24.40 2.21
CA GLY A 159 25.43 -23.49 1.62
C GLY A 159 24.18 -23.48 2.46
N SER A 160 23.41 -22.38 2.45
CA SER A 160 22.19 -22.29 3.26
C SER A 160 21.16 -23.36 2.89
N ALA A 161 20.83 -23.49 1.62
CA ALA A 161 19.86 -24.44 1.13
C ALA A 161 20.50 -25.83 0.91
N VAL A 162 21.62 -25.88 0.19
CA VAL A 162 22.24 -27.16 -0.21
C VAL A 162 23.75 -27.10 0.00
N GLY A 163 24.28 -28.05 0.79
CA GLY A 163 25.73 -28.21 0.92
C GLY A 163 26.37 -28.67 -0.39
N MET A 164 25.90 -29.76 -0.97
CA MET A 164 26.40 -30.30 -2.23
C MET A 164 25.27 -30.72 -3.17
N ALA A 165 25.20 -30.11 -4.34
CA ALA A 165 24.30 -30.43 -5.45
C ALA A 165 25.04 -31.33 -6.46
N VAL A 166 24.45 -32.49 -6.78
CA VAL A 166 25.07 -33.52 -7.65
C VAL A 166 24.08 -33.91 -8.75
N SER A 167 24.57 -34.31 -9.92
CA SER A 167 23.83 -35.02 -10.97
C SER A 167 22.46 -34.45 -11.34
N SER A 168 22.41 -33.36 -12.09
CA SER A 168 21.15 -32.75 -12.56
C SER A 168 20.23 -32.24 -11.45
N THR A 169 20.78 -31.88 -10.30
CA THR A 169 20.07 -31.21 -9.22
C THR A 169 19.56 -29.84 -9.69
N LEU A 170 18.31 -29.53 -9.35
CA LEU A 170 17.72 -28.20 -9.54
C LEU A 170 17.55 -27.49 -8.19
N VAL A 171 18.12 -26.30 -8.06
CA VAL A 171 17.85 -25.39 -6.94
C VAL A 171 17.30 -24.10 -7.54
N GLN A 172 16.06 -23.77 -7.19
CA GLN A 172 15.34 -22.68 -7.85
C GLN A 172 14.55 -21.84 -6.87
N ASN A 173 14.57 -20.50 -7.08
CA ASN A 173 13.74 -19.56 -6.33
C ASN A 173 13.93 -19.73 -4.80
N ILE A 174 15.20 -19.69 -4.38
CA ILE A 174 15.60 -19.71 -2.97
C ILE A 174 16.05 -18.31 -2.60
N GLN A 175 15.51 -17.79 -1.50
CA GLN A 175 16.00 -16.56 -0.88
C GLN A 175 16.64 -16.87 0.46
N THR A 176 17.81 -16.25 0.76
CA THR A 176 18.48 -16.47 2.05
C THR A 176 18.98 -15.17 2.67
N SER A 177 18.91 -15.11 4.00
CA SER A 177 19.50 -14.05 4.82
C SER A 177 20.24 -14.65 6.02
N GLY A 178 21.14 -13.88 6.66
CA GLY A 178 21.88 -14.33 7.83
C GLY A 178 23.40 -14.26 7.67
N ILE A 179 24.13 -15.19 8.30
CA ILE A 179 25.59 -15.22 8.32
C ILE A 179 26.08 -16.64 8.08
N LEU A 180 26.92 -16.82 7.06
CA LEU A 180 27.53 -18.12 6.76
C LEU A 180 29.06 -18.03 6.85
N SER A 181 29.67 -18.99 7.57
CA SER A 181 31.11 -19.12 7.66
C SER A 181 31.51 -20.59 7.54
N ALA A 182 32.46 -20.89 6.64
CA ALA A 182 33.00 -22.24 6.45
C ALA A 182 34.44 -22.19 5.91
N THR A 183 35.12 -23.35 5.85
CA THR A 183 36.55 -23.42 5.52
C THR A 183 36.82 -23.19 4.03
N ASP A 184 36.00 -23.77 3.13
CA ASP A 184 36.14 -23.67 1.67
C ASP A 184 34.76 -23.83 1.00
N GLY A 185 34.66 -23.86 -0.31
CA GLY A 185 33.42 -24.12 -1.05
C GLY A 185 32.14 -23.61 -0.37
N LEU A 186 32.17 -22.37 0.06
CA LEU A 186 31.10 -21.71 0.80
C LEU A 186 30.25 -20.87 -0.17
N GLY A 187 28.97 -21.19 -0.32
CA GLY A 187 28.04 -20.40 -1.11
C GLY A 187 26.86 -19.94 -0.24
N GLY A 188 26.31 -18.77 -0.57
CA GLY A 188 25.12 -18.29 0.11
C GLY A 188 23.94 -19.25 -0.01
N ILE A 189 23.78 -19.90 -1.17
CA ILE A 189 22.70 -20.86 -1.46
C ILE A 189 23.23 -22.28 -1.55
N VAL A 190 24.26 -22.51 -2.38
CA VAL A 190 24.83 -23.84 -2.64
C VAL A 190 26.33 -23.83 -2.36
N GLY A 191 26.80 -24.75 -1.50
CA GLY A 191 28.23 -24.88 -1.23
C GLY A 191 29.03 -25.34 -2.45
N ARG A 192 28.60 -26.44 -3.04
CA ARG A 192 29.26 -27.05 -4.19
C ARG A 192 28.24 -27.65 -5.16
N MET A 193 28.49 -27.46 -6.46
CA MET A 193 27.79 -28.12 -7.56
C MET A 193 28.78 -28.97 -8.35
N THR A 194 28.41 -30.25 -8.65
CA THR A 194 29.26 -31.17 -9.39
C THR A 194 28.50 -31.97 -10.41
N ILE A 195 29.21 -32.41 -11.47
CA ILE A 195 28.70 -33.22 -12.59
C ILE A 195 27.78 -32.42 -13.52
N SER A 196 26.62 -32.02 -13.04
CA SER A 196 25.66 -31.23 -13.78
C SER A 196 24.59 -30.66 -12.80
N GLY A 197 23.86 -29.65 -13.21
CA GLY A 197 22.77 -29.09 -12.42
C GLY A 197 22.47 -27.64 -12.80
N THR A 198 21.37 -27.13 -12.24
CA THR A 198 20.92 -25.77 -12.47
C THR A 198 20.59 -25.11 -11.15
N ILE A 199 21.23 -23.96 -10.90
CA ILE A 199 20.92 -23.07 -9.81
C ILE A 199 20.34 -21.81 -10.46
N LYS A 200 19.09 -21.48 -10.19
CA LYS A 200 18.50 -20.33 -10.85
C LYS A 200 17.49 -19.61 -9.98
N ASP A 201 17.26 -18.37 -10.33
CA ASP A 201 16.24 -17.56 -9.67
C ASP A 201 16.47 -17.41 -8.17
N CYS A 202 17.73 -17.44 -7.67
CA CYS A 202 18.07 -17.39 -6.25
C CYS A 202 18.54 -16.01 -5.82
N ILE A 203 18.26 -15.65 -4.56
CA ILE A 203 18.67 -14.37 -3.95
C ILE A 203 19.45 -14.64 -2.66
N ASN A 204 20.64 -14.08 -2.55
CA ASN A 204 21.41 -14.07 -1.32
C ASN A 204 21.54 -12.67 -0.75
N THR A 205 21.12 -12.48 0.48
CA THR A 205 21.35 -11.27 1.27
C THR A 205 22.25 -11.54 2.50
N ALA A 206 22.60 -12.82 2.72
CA ALA A 206 23.46 -13.22 3.84
C ALA A 206 24.91 -12.79 3.64
N SER A 207 25.63 -12.53 4.73
CA SER A 207 27.07 -12.28 4.73
C SER A 207 27.84 -13.61 4.66
N ILE A 208 28.77 -13.71 3.71
CA ILE A 208 29.56 -14.92 3.43
C ILE A 208 31.03 -14.70 3.82
N THR A 209 31.55 -15.52 4.72
CA THR A 209 32.96 -15.44 5.17
C THR A 209 33.64 -16.79 5.11
N ALA A 210 34.46 -16.99 4.09
CA ALA A 210 35.34 -18.17 4.06
C ALA A 210 36.53 -17.98 5.03
N ILE A 211 36.85 -19.01 5.83
CA ILE A 211 37.87 -18.92 6.90
C ILE A 211 39.12 -19.77 6.69
N GLY A 212 39.13 -20.67 5.72
CA GLY A 212 40.29 -21.51 5.42
C GLY A 212 41.37 -20.78 4.60
N THR A 213 42.64 -21.05 4.83
CA THR A 213 43.74 -20.37 4.14
C THR A 213 43.76 -20.55 2.62
N SER A 214 43.10 -21.56 2.10
CA SER A 214 42.81 -21.78 0.67
C SER A 214 41.29 -21.68 0.38
N GLY A 215 40.52 -21.09 1.31
CA GLY A 215 39.09 -21.06 1.26
C GLY A 215 38.55 -20.07 0.25
N GLY A 216 37.52 -20.51 -0.49
CA GLY A 216 36.75 -19.69 -1.42
C GLY A 216 35.31 -19.55 -1.00
N GLY A 217 34.80 -18.33 -1.11
CA GLY A 217 33.40 -17.97 -0.84
C GLY A 217 32.71 -17.37 -2.06
N ALA A 218 31.38 -17.46 -2.08
CA ALA A 218 30.57 -16.80 -3.10
C ALA A 218 29.19 -16.48 -2.59
N GLY A 219 28.55 -15.48 -3.24
CA GLY A 219 27.19 -15.09 -2.86
C GLY A 219 26.16 -16.18 -3.15
N ILE A 220 26.30 -16.98 -4.21
CA ILE A 220 25.35 -18.03 -4.61
C ILE A 220 25.97 -19.41 -4.54
N VAL A 221 26.99 -19.69 -5.33
CA VAL A 221 27.61 -21.03 -5.40
C VAL A 221 29.10 -20.94 -5.07
N GLY A 222 29.52 -21.60 -3.97
CA GLY A 222 30.92 -21.61 -3.58
C GLY A 222 31.83 -22.18 -4.67
N LYS A 223 31.52 -23.38 -5.16
CA LYS A 223 32.30 -24.05 -6.24
C LYS A 223 31.36 -24.81 -7.19
N ALA A 224 31.43 -24.49 -8.47
CA ALA A 224 30.85 -25.28 -9.58
C ALA A 224 32.01 -25.99 -10.32
N TYR A 225 32.21 -27.26 -10.02
CA TYR A 225 33.47 -27.95 -10.37
C TYR A 225 33.25 -29.41 -10.79
N TYR A 226 34.01 -29.88 -11.74
CA TYR A 226 33.91 -31.22 -12.33
C TYR A 226 32.65 -31.45 -13.17
N THR A 227 32.65 -30.92 -14.39
CA THR A 227 31.67 -31.37 -15.40
C THR A 227 32.11 -32.66 -16.06
N GLU A 228 31.15 -33.52 -16.41
CA GLU A 228 31.36 -34.65 -17.33
C GLU A 228 31.10 -34.21 -18.78
N THR A 229 31.74 -34.86 -19.74
CA THR A 229 31.57 -34.59 -21.17
C THR A 229 30.08 -34.64 -21.56
N GLY A 230 29.59 -33.57 -22.14
CA GLY A 230 28.15 -33.46 -22.56
C GLY A 230 27.18 -33.13 -21.42
N LYS A 231 27.70 -32.76 -20.24
CA LYS A 231 26.93 -32.25 -19.12
C LYS A 231 27.21 -30.76 -18.92
N THR A 232 26.22 -30.00 -18.50
CA THR A 232 26.34 -28.59 -18.18
C THR A 232 25.99 -28.30 -16.73
N MET A 233 26.65 -27.32 -16.18
CA MET A 233 26.30 -26.66 -14.92
C MET A 233 25.87 -25.22 -15.27
N THR A 234 24.74 -24.77 -14.72
CA THR A 234 24.22 -23.43 -15.02
C THR A 234 23.91 -22.70 -13.71
N VAL A 235 24.32 -21.44 -13.63
CA VAL A 235 23.91 -20.49 -12.60
C VAL A 235 23.28 -19.30 -13.33
N ASP A 236 21.98 -19.16 -13.22
CA ASP A 236 21.22 -18.23 -14.04
C ASP A 236 20.26 -17.37 -13.22
N ASN A 237 20.16 -16.09 -13.58
CA ASN A 237 19.20 -15.15 -13.00
C ASN A 237 19.24 -15.11 -11.45
N CYS A 238 20.46 -15.11 -10.88
CA CYS A 238 20.67 -15.06 -9.42
C CYS A 238 21.14 -13.67 -8.99
N ILE A 239 20.76 -13.27 -7.78
CA ILE A 239 21.11 -11.96 -7.22
C ILE A 239 21.87 -12.15 -5.91
N ASN A 240 23.00 -11.47 -5.76
CA ASN A 240 23.74 -11.36 -4.51
C ASN A 240 23.78 -9.90 -4.04
N THR A 241 23.28 -9.63 -2.85
CA THR A 241 23.44 -8.34 -2.18
C THR A 241 24.27 -8.46 -0.89
N GLY A 242 24.53 -9.70 -0.44
CA GLY A 242 25.36 -9.99 0.74
C GLY A 242 26.84 -9.80 0.46
N THR A 243 27.60 -9.39 1.48
CA THR A 243 29.06 -9.28 1.38
C THR A 243 29.73 -10.65 1.26
N VAL A 244 30.79 -10.76 0.45
CA VAL A 244 31.58 -11.97 0.31
C VAL A 244 33.02 -11.69 0.65
N THR A 245 33.57 -12.42 1.62
CA THR A 245 34.96 -12.30 2.06
C THR A 245 35.63 -13.66 2.08
N GLY A 246 36.82 -13.74 1.53
CA GLY A 246 37.63 -14.97 1.56
C GLY A 246 39.15 -14.70 1.61
N PRO A 247 39.93 -15.49 2.34
CA PRO A 247 41.37 -15.30 2.39
C PRO A 247 42.10 -15.69 1.08
N TYR A 248 41.44 -16.48 0.25
CA TYR A 248 42.03 -16.89 -1.04
C TYR A 248 41.18 -16.40 -2.22
N LEU A 249 39.91 -16.84 -2.33
CA LEU A 249 39.04 -16.66 -3.50
C LEU A 249 37.68 -16.07 -3.09
N ALA A 250 37.17 -15.09 -3.84
CA ALA A 250 35.82 -14.61 -3.68
C ALA A 250 35.13 -14.31 -5.01
N GLY A 251 33.87 -14.69 -5.17
CA GLY A 251 33.03 -14.33 -6.30
C GLY A 251 31.66 -13.82 -5.84
N GLY A 252 31.15 -12.78 -6.48
CA GLY A 252 29.82 -12.25 -6.12
C GLY A 252 28.73 -13.30 -6.34
N ILE A 253 28.84 -14.12 -7.37
CA ILE A 253 27.85 -15.17 -7.70
C ILE A 253 28.52 -16.55 -7.56
N VAL A 254 29.61 -16.80 -8.22
CA VAL A 254 30.32 -18.09 -8.15
C VAL A 254 31.78 -17.87 -7.75
N GLY A 255 32.26 -18.59 -6.75
CA GLY A 255 33.66 -18.48 -6.36
C GLY A 255 34.56 -19.11 -7.39
N PHE A 256 34.52 -20.44 -7.54
CA PHE A 256 35.25 -21.20 -8.52
C PHE A 256 34.30 -21.85 -9.52
N SER A 257 34.40 -21.51 -10.80
CA SER A 257 33.42 -21.85 -11.82
C SER A 257 33.98 -22.65 -13.00
N ALA A 258 33.28 -23.71 -13.36
CA ALA A 258 33.29 -24.34 -14.67
C ALA A 258 31.85 -24.40 -15.24
N ALA A 259 31.01 -23.48 -14.83
CA ALA A 259 29.58 -23.38 -15.19
C ALA A 259 29.35 -22.23 -16.18
N ASP A 260 28.23 -22.27 -16.86
CA ASP A 260 27.63 -21.09 -17.49
C ASP A 260 27.00 -20.21 -16.39
N VAL A 261 27.45 -18.95 -16.31
CA VAL A 261 26.97 -17.95 -15.33
C VAL A 261 26.31 -16.81 -16.10
N THR A 262 25.00 -16.73 -16.04
CA THR A 262 24.24 -15.83 -16.92
C THR A 262 23.18 -15.04 -16.16
N ASN A 263 22.90 -13.81 -16.64
CA ASN A 263 21.81 -12.95 -16.14
C ASN A 263 21.87 -12.67 -14.63
N CYS A 264 23.06 -12.74 -14.01
CA CYS A 264 23.21 -12.57 -12.57
C CYS A 264 23.56 -11.13 -12.19
N ILE A 265 23.14 -10.74 -10.99
CA ILE A 265 23.39 -9.41 -10.43
C ILE A 265 24.16 -9.54 -9.13
N ASN A 266 25.25 -8.77 -8.98
CA ASN A 266 25.97 -8.59 -7.72
C ASN A 266 25.99 -7.13 -7.31
N THR A 267 25.48 -6.84 -6.10
CA THR A 267 25.61 -5.54 -5.43
C THR A 267 26.31 -5.65 -4.06
N GLY A 268 26.63 -6.86 -3.63
CA GLY A 268 27.34 -7.11 -2.39
C GLY A 268 28.87 -6.96 -2.56
N ALA A 269 29.54 -6.23 -1.66
CA ALA A 269 30.98 -5.99 -1.71
C ALA A 269 31.78 -7.30 -1.68
N ILE A 270 32.81 -7.39 -2.55
CA ILE A 270 33.65 -8.58 -2.70
C ILE A 270 35.09 -8.28 -2.22
N SER A 271 35.61 -9.15 -1.38
CA SER A 271 36.92 -8.97 -0.81
C SER A 271 37.68 -10.30 -0.73
N ALA A 272 38.87 -10.40 -1.35
CA ALA A 272 39.69 -11.61 -1.27
C ALA A 272 41.17 -11.32 -1.08
N GLY A 273 41.93 -12.36 -0.64
CA GLY A 273 43.37 -12.26 -0.48
C GLY A 273 44.18 -12.57 -1.75
N VAL A 274 43.63 -13.32 -2.69
CA VAL A 274 44.33 -13.77 -3.88
C VAL A 274 43.54 -13.52 -5.17
N GLU A 275 42.29 -13.94 -5.24
CA GLU A 275 41.50 -13.85 -6.47
C GLU A 275 40.08 -13.35 -6.15
N ALA A 276 39.66 -12.31 -6.86
CA ALA A 276 38.29 -11.85 -6.70
C ALA A 276 37.70 -11.40 -8.03
N GLY A 277 36.44 -11.74 -8.21
CA GLY A 277 35.59 -11.23 -9.29
C GLY A 277 34.24 -10.79 -8.79
N GLY A 278 33.75 -9.69 -9.33
CA GLY A 278 32.42 -9.17 -8.96
C GLY A 278 31.29 -10.18 -9.24
N ILE A 279 31.49 -11.08 -10.22
CA ILE A 279 30.59 -12.18 -10.56
C ILE A 279 31.23 -13.51 -10.29
N VAL A 280 32.40 -13.78 -10.90
CA VAL A 280 33.10 -15.05 -10.80
C VAL A 280 34.52 -14.80 -10.29
N GLY A 281 34.92 -15.45 -9.19
CA GLY A 281 36.28 -15.36 -8.67
C GLY A 281 37.32 -15.97 -9.63
N GLU A 282 37.09 -17.22 -10.02
CA GLU A 282 37.93 -17.95 -11.01
C GLU A 282 37.05 -18.74 -11.99
N GLN A 283 37.24 -18.50 -13.30
CA GLN A 283 36.58 -19.27 -14.37
C GLN A 283 37.55 -20.25 -14.99
N THR A 284 37.21 -21.54 -15.02
CA THR A 284 38.08 -22.59 -15.50
C THR A 284 37.45 -23.46 -16.59
N ASN A 285 38.28 -24.00 -17.46
CA ASN A 285 38.03 -25.09 -18.42
C ASN A 285 36.86 -24.92 -19.38
N TYR A 286 35.70 -24.49 -18.93
CA TYR A 286 34.48 -24.40 -19.73
C TYR A 286 33.61 -23.27 -19.22
N GLY A 287 32.54 -23.01 -19.96
CA GLY A 287 31.45 -22.14 -19.53
C GLY A 287 31.54 -20.71 -20.04
N THR A 288 30.43 -20.07 -20.02
CA THR A 288 30.20 -18.70 -20.44
C THR A 288 29.90 -17.84 -19.25
N VAL A 289 30.46 -16.64 -19.16
CA VAL A 289 30.09 -15.61 -18.21
C VAL A 289 29.47 -14.46 -19.00
N SER A 290 28.15 -14.39 -19.05
CA SER A 290 27.50 -13.44 -19.97
C SER A 290 26.23 -12.82 -19.40
N LEU A 291 25.94 -11.59 -19.86
CA LEU A 291 24.75 -10.85 -19.45
C LEU A 291 24.66 -10.65 -17.92
N ASN A 292 25.80 -10.54 -17.24
CA ASN A 292 25.83 -10.31 -15.80
C ASN A 292 26.14 -8.85 -15.49
N SER A 293 25.75 -8.40 -14.30
CA SER A 293 26.03 -7.05 -13.83
C SER A 293 26.65 -7.07 -12.44
N ASN A 294 27.76 -6.35 -12.27
CA ASN A 294 28.37 -6.06 -10.98
C ASN A 294 28.32 -4.57 -10.69
N ASN A 295 27.76 -4.20 -9.54
CA ASN A 295 27.73 -2.82 -9.05
C ASN A 295 28.47 -2.66 -7.71
N ALA A 296 29.20 -3.68 -7.28
CA ALA A 296 29.91 -3.67 -6.01
C ALA A 296 31.44 -3.61 -6.25
N ASP A 297 32.11 -2.99 -5.30
CA ASP A 297 33.57 -2.93 -5.32
C ASP A 297 34.22 -4.30 -5.12
N VAL A 298 35.29 -4.53 -5.84
CA VAL A 298 36.16 -5.71 -5.73
C VAL A 298 37.50 -5.30 -5.11
N THR A 299 37.79 -5.82 -3.91
CA THR A 299 38.90 -5.33 -3.11
C THR A 299 39.93 -6.43 -2.74
N ASN A 300 41.17 -6.02 -2.57
CA ASN A 300 42.26 -6.88 -2.04
C ASN A 300 42.40 -6.69 -0.52
N THR A 301 42.35 -7.79 0.25
CA THR A 301 42.47 -7.75 1.72
C THR A 301 43.89 -7.82 2.24
N THR A 302 44.83 -8.33 1.47
CA THR A 302 46.17 -8.74 1.99
C THR A 302 47.36 -8.15 1.29
N GLY A 303 47.24 -7.55 0.11
CA GLY A 303 48.33 -7.06 -0.70
C GLY A 303 49.34 -8.19 -1.13
N SER A 304 48.85 -9.42 -1.27
CA SER A 304 49.66 -10.59 -1.56
C SER A 304 50.09 -10.64 -3.04
N SER A 305 51.25 -11.23 -3.32
CA SER A 305 51.69 -11.49 -4.70
C SER A 305 51.01 -12.72 -5.30
N GLY A 306 50.83 -12.75 -6.62
CA GLY A 306 50.17 -13.86 -7.31
C GLY A 306 48.66 -13.70 -7.39
N THR A 307 48.16 -12.47 -7.49
CA THR A 307 46.74 -12.09 -7.28
C THR A 307 46.14 -11.45 -8.53
N ALA A 308 44.89 -11.80 -8.80
CA ALA A 308 44.09 -11.29 -9.93
C ALA A 308 42.70 -10.81 -9.50
N TYR A 309 42.32 -9.60 -9.91
CA TYR A 309 41.07 -8.95 -9.53
C TYR A 309 40.34 -8.40 -10.74
N GLY A 310 39.08 -8.77 -10.92
CA GLY A 310 38.24 -8.29 -12.03
C GLY A 310 36.88 -7.84 -11.58
N GLY A 311 36.36 -6.82 -12.23
CA GLY A 311 35.00 -6.34 -11.95
C GLY A 311 33.92 -7.40 -12.24
N ILE A 312 34.23 -8.32 -13.18
CA ILE A 312 33.34 -9.46 -13.51
C ILE A 312 34.05 -10.78 -13.16
N VAL A 313 35.19 -11.05 -13.74
CA VAL A 313 35.96 -12.30 -13.52
C VAL A 313 37.34 -11.98 -12.97
N GLY A 314 37.68 -12.54 -11.82
CA GLY A 314 39.03 -12.37 -11.23
C GLY A 314 40.11 -13.00 -12.11
N TRP A 315 39.98 -14.27 -12.37
CA TRP A 315 40.99 -15.01 -13.13
C TRP A 315 40.38 -16.01 -14.11
N ILE A 316 40.88 -16.04 -15.35
CA ILE A 316 40.59 -17.09 -16.34
C ILE A 316 41.83 -17.97 -16.46
N ARG A 317 41.70 -19.21 -15.99
CA ARG A 317 42.80 -20.16 -16.08
C ARG A 317 42.35 -21.59 -16.32
N TYR A 318 43.27 -22.40 -16.84
CA TYR A 318 43.11 -23.85 -16.96
C TYR A 318 43.64 -24.55 -15.71
N GLN A 319 42.87 -25.47 -15.17
CA GLN A 319 43.29 -26.32 -14.09
C GLN A 319 43.74 -27.68 -14.63
N ALA A 320 45.06 -27.97 -14.57
CA ALA A 320 45.69 -29.16 -15.10
C ALA A 320 45.53 -30.41 -14.18
N ASP A 321 44.31 -30.74 -13.77
CA ASP A 321 44.10 -31.86 -12.84
C ASP A 321 43.66 -33.18 -13.51
N THR A 322 43.61 -33.25 -14.85
CA THR A 322 43.28 -34.48 -15.54
C THR A 322 44.02 -34.62 -16.85
N THR A 323 44.77 -35.74 -16.95
CA THR A 323 45.59 -36.13 -18.08
C THR A 323 44.85 -36.44 -19.39
N SER A 324 43.57 -36.07 -19.53
CA SER A 324 42.73 -36.49 -20.67
C SER A 324 41.83 -35.42 -21.28
N TYR A 325 41.80 -34.18 -20.80
CA TYR A 325 41.03 -33.15 -21.42
C TYR A 325 41.86 -32.25 -22.33
N GLN A 326 41.61 -32.33 -23.62
CA GLN A 326 42.23 -31.39 -24.60
C GLN A 326 41.61 -30.02 -24.44
N GLN A 327 42.47 -29.01 -24.31
CA GLN A 327 42.17 -27.57 -24.18
C GLN A 327 41.56 -27.00 -25.45
N THR A 328 40.36 -27.36 -25.80
CA THR A 328 39.68 -26.83 -27.03
C THR A 328 38.48 -25.94 -26.75
N ALA A 329 38.09 -25.79 -25.51
CA ALA A 329 36.94 -24.97 -25.17
C ALA A 329 37.35 -23.51 -24.97
N LEU A 330 36.72 -22.61 -25.70
CA LEU A 330 36.81 -21.17 -25.56
C LEU A 330 36.00 -20.74 -24.31
N ILE A 331 36.62 -19.96 -23.42
CA ILE A 331 35.92 -19.32 -22.31
C ILE A 331 35.44 -17.97 -22.85
N SER A 332 34.12 -17.72 -22.76
CA SER A 332 33.51 -16.47 -23.23
C SER A 332 33.08 -15.62 -22.04
N VAL A 333 33.54 -14.38 -22.01
CA VAL A 333 33.11 -13.32 -21.04
C VAL A 333 32.51 -12.19 -21.86
N THR A 334 31.20 -12.21 -22.04
CA THR A 334 30.52 -11.36 -23.02
C THR A 334 29.25 -10.70 -22.49
N TRP A 335 29.01 -9.49 -22.99
CA TRP A 335 27.77 -8.76 -22.67
C TRP A 335 27.59 -8.43 -21.17
N ASN A 336 28.66 -8.43 -20.39
CA ASN A 336 28.63 -8.09 -18.97
C ASN A 336 28.78 -6.57 -18.77
N THR A 337 28.32 -6.08 -17.62
CA THR A 337 28.53 -4.69 -17.21
C THR A 337 29.07 -4.63 -15.81
N ASN A 338 30.19 -3.91 -15.62
CA ASN A 338 30.79 -3.62 -14.33
C ASN A 338 30.65 -2.13 -14.02
N SER A 339 30.06 -1.80 -12.88
CA SER A 339 29.97 -0.42 -12.35
C SER A 339 30.75 -0.27 -11.04
N GLY A 340 31.16 -1.38 -10.40
CA GLY A 340 31.93 -1.35 -9.16
C GLY A 340 33.41 -1.09 -9.42
N ASP A 341 34.07 -0.42 -8.49
CA ASP A 341 35.51 -0.15 -8.55
C ASP A 341 36.34 -1.43 -8.30
N VAL A 342 37.51 -1.51 -8.90
CA VAL A 342 38.47 -2.59 -8.68
C VAL A 342 39.69 -2.03 -7.95
N LEU A 343 39.73 -2.27 -6.62
CA LEU A 343 40.70 -1.66 -5.73
C LEU A 343 41.65 -2.73 -5.18
N ALA A 344 42.69 -3.07 -5.95
CA ALA A 344 43.59 -4.16 -5.65
C ALA A 344 45.09 -3.73 -5.71
N PRO A 345 45.52 -2.77 -4.86
CA PRO A 345 46.92 -2.40 -4.76
C PRO A 345 47.76 -3.64 -4.34
N GLY A 346 48.96 -3.80 -4.86
CA GLY A 346 49.80 -4.95 -4.60
C GLY A 346 49.48 -6.21 -5.43
N SER A 347 48.43 -6.19 -6.28
CA SER A 347 48.11 -7.31 -7.17
C SER A 347 49.26 -7.54 -8.19
N SER A 348 49.75 -8.78 -8.32
CA SER A 348 50.89 -9.04 -9.19
C SER A 348 50.55 -9.63 -10.57
N LEU A 349 49.33 -10.15 -10.75
CA LEU A 349 48.90 -10.76 -12.01
C LEU A 349 48.03 -9.84 -12.86
N GLY A 350 47.22 -9.00 -12.23
CA GLY A 350 46.44 -8.00 -12.95
C GLY A 350 45.13 -7.59 -12.28
N SER A 351 44.77 -6.32 -12.52
CA SER A 351 43.47 -5.75 -12.11
C SER A 351 42.76 -5.21 -13.33
N GLY A 352 41.59 -5.73 -13.65
CA GLY A 352 40.81 -5.32 -14.83
C GLY A 352 39.37 -4.95 -14.48
N GLY A 353 38.83 -3.98 -15.21
CA GLY A 353 37.45 -3.58 -15.05
C GLY A 353 36.45 -4.70 -15.35
N ILE A 354 36.84 -5.63 -16.24
CA ILE A 354 36.04 -6.84 -16.55
C ILE A 354 36.77 -8.08 -16.08
N VAL A 355 37.98 -8.34 -16.56
CA VAL A 355 38.76 -9.54 -16.23
C VAL A 355 40.12 -9.14 -15.63
N GLY A 356 40.44 -9.69 -14.43
CA GLY A 356 41.74 -9.40 -13.79
C GLY A 356 42.90 -9.98 -14.57
N ASN A 357 42.87 -11.28 -14.84
CA ASN A 357 43.97 -11.94 -15.56
C ASN A 357 43.47 -13.09 -16.45
N VAL A 358 44.11 -13.26 -17.64
CA VAL A 358 43.79 -14.32 -18.60
C VAL A 358 45.04 -15.17 -18.85
N TYR A 359 44.96 -16.47 -18.56
CA TYR A 359 45.98 -17.44 -18.83
C TYR A 359 45.68 -18.35 -20.02
N ASN A 360 44.41 -18.42 -20.47
CA ASN A 360 43.98 -19.35 -21.51
C ASN A 360 43.35 -18.63 -22.69
N GLN A 361 42.96 -19.42 -23.70
CA GLN A 361 42.12 -18.94 -24.77
C GLN A 361 40.79 -18.36 -24.20
N ALA A 362 40.51 -17.12 -24.53
CA ALA A 362 39.29 -16.44 -24.07
C ALA A 362 38.79 -15.44 -25.11
N ASP A 363 37.49 -15.27 -25.14
CA ASP A 363 36.80 -14.20 -25.81
C ASP A 363 36.22 -13.26 -24.76
N VAL A 364 36.74 -12.03 -24.73
CA VAL A 364 36.27 -10.96 -23.80
C VAL A 364 35.69 -9.85 -24.68
N SER A 365 34.40 -9.96 -25.01
CA SER A 365 33.81 -9.05 -25.99
C SER A 365 32.45 -8.49 -25.56
N ASP A 366 32.08 -7.35 -26.17
CA ASP A 366 30.79 -6.71 -25.93
C ASP A 366 30.51 -6.34 -24.47
N ASN A 367 31.51 -6.21 -23.61
CA ASN A 367 31.34 -5.82 -22.22
C ASN A 367 31.36 -4.30 -22.06
N ILE A 368 30.78 -3.81 -20.94
CA ILE A 368 30.81 -2.39 -20.57
C ILE A 368 31.44 -2.27 -19.19
N ASN A 369 32.50 -1.47 -19.08
CA ASN A 369 33.08 -1.10 -17.79
C ASN A 369 32.78 0.37 -17.47
N LEU A 370 32.06 0.58 -16.39
CA LEU A 370 31.62 1.87 -15.85
C LEU A 370 32.34 2.22 -14.55
N ALA A 371 33.29 1.39 -14.06
CA ALA A 371 34.02 1.62 -12.82
C ALA A 371 34.64 3.03 -12.80
N SER A 372 34.57 3.70 -11.68
CA SER A 372 35.13 5.04 -11.52
C SER A 372 36.64 4.98 -11.29
N GLN A 373 37.15 3.83 -10.77
CA GLN A 373 38.56 3.62 -10.46
C GLN A 373 38.98 2.15 -10.63
N ILE A 374 40.19 1.93 -11.16
CA ILE A 374 40.86 0.62 -11.20
C ILE A 374 42.25 0.79 -10.68
N THR A 375 42.59 0.08 -9.60
CA THR A 375 43.97 0.07 -9.05
C THR A 375 44.55 -1.33 -9.09
N GLY A 376 45.82 -1.44 -9.51
CA GLY A 376 46.56 -2.69 -9.50
C GLY A 376 47.95 -2.52 -8.90
N GLY A 377 48.63 -3.62 -8.55
CA GLY A 377 50.02 -3.60 -8.14
C GLY A 377 50.94 -3.59 -9.37
N THR A 378 50.90 -4.63 -10.19
CA THR A 378 51.80 -4.72 -11.38
C THR A 378 51.13 -4.24 -12.66
N PHE A 379 49.92 -4.69 -12.92
CA PHE A 379 49.17 -4.39 -14.15
C PHE A 379 47.74 -3.92 -13.83
N ALA A 380 47.24 -2.94 -14.57
CA ALA A 380 45.86 -2.48 -14.50
C ALA A 380 45.33 -2.07 -15.88
N ALA A 381 44.08 -2.42 -16.18
CA ALA A 381 43.40 -1.98 -17.41
C ALA A 381 41.90 -1.89 -17.28
N GLY A 382 41.26 -1.13 -18.18
CA GLY A 382 39.83 -0.91 -18.18
C GLY A 382 39.01 -2.17 -18.49
N ILE A 383 39.53 -3.11 -19.29
CA ILE A 383 38.84 -4.38 -19.58
C ILE A 383 39.62 -5.57 -19.03
N VAL A 384 40.82 -5.87 -19.51
CA VAL A 384 41.61 -7.01 -19.08
C VAL A 384 42.92 -6.52 -18.43
N GLY A 385 43.05 -6.70 -17.11
CA GLY A 385 44.19 -6.20 -16.33
C GLY A 385 45.52 -6.75 -16.79
N ALA A 386 45.59 -8.05 -17.04
CA ALA A 386 46.78 -8.66 -17.67
C ALA A 386 46.40 -9.88 -18.52
N ALA A 387 47.10 -10.06 -19.59
CA ALA A 387 46.98 -11.26 -20.37
C ALA A 387 48.38 -11.91 -20.43
N GLN A 388 48.55 -13.03 -19.72
CA GLN A 388 49.81 -13.72 -19.51
C GLN A 388 49.70 -15.22 -19.81
N PRO A 389 49.38 -15.61 -21.06
CA PRO A 389 49.27 -17.01 -21.36
C PRO A 389 50.61 -17.72 -21.08
N SER A 390 50.55 -18.84 -20.32
CA SER A 390 51.76 -19.58 -20.00
C SER A 390 52.39 -20.20 -21.26
N SER A 391 53.70 -20.17 -21.37
CA SER A 391 54.45 -20.74 -22.52
C SER A 391 54.20 -22.24 -22.71
N ALA A 392 53.76 -22.94 -21.71
CA ALA A 392 53.40 -24.37 -21.79
C ALA A 392 51.97 -24.58 -22.37
N ASN A 393 51.08 -23.64 -22.19
CA ASN A 393 49.69 -23.71 -22.67
C ASN A 393 49.51 -23.15 -24.09
N LEU A 394 50.40 -22.26 -24.55
CA LEU A 394 50.44 -21.72 -25.92
C LEU A 394 51.09 -22.68 -26.94
N ALA A 395 51.61 -23.82 -26.50
CA ALA A 395 52.19 -24.84 -27.40
C ALA A 395 51.16 -25.50 -28.33
N LEU A 396 49.83 -25.24 -28.12
CA LEU A 396 48.77 -25.61 -29.05
C LEU A 396 48.64 -24.45 -30.06
N ALA A 397 49.25 -24.59 -31.22
CA ALA A 397 49.22 -23.59 -32.30
C ALA A 397 47.76 -23.12 -32.60
N GLY A 398 47.55 -21.82 -32.51
CA GLY A 398 46.28 -21.18 -32.91
C GLY A 398 45.35 -20.72 -31.80
N GLN A 399 45.74 -20.73 -30.53
CA GLN A 399 44.96 -20.18 -29.44
C GLN A 399 45.16 -18.67 -29.31
N THR A 400 44.08 -17.91 -29.24
CA THR A 400 44.06 -16.45 -29.12
C THR A 400 43.24 -16.01 -27.93
N VAL A 401 43.59 -14.85 -27.36
CA VAL A 401 42.73 -14.07 -26.48
C VAL A 401 42.18 -12.91 -27.29
N THR A 402 40.90 -12.83 -27.43
CA THR A 402 40.22 -11.75 -28.13
C THR A 402 39.68 -10.76 -27.10
N VAL A 403 39.94 -9.45 -27.30
CA VAL A 403 39.36 -8.36 -26.49
C VAL A 403 38.78 -7.36 -27.46
N GLU A 404 37.50 -7.45 -27.79
CA GLU A 404 36.89 -6.65 -28.83
C GLU A 404 35.49 -6.12 -28.51
N ASN A 405 35.10 -5.02 -29.15
CA ASN A 405 33.77 -4.40 -29.05
C ASN A 405 33.41 -4.03 -27.61
N ASN A 406 34.35 -3.86 -26.69
CA ASN A 406 34.08 -3.47 -25.32
C ASN A 406 33.97 -1.93 -25.20
N ALA A 407 33.22 -1.44 -24.22
CA ALA A 407 33.15 -0.02 -23.89
C ALA A 407 33.76 0.24 -22.50
N VAL A 408 34.53 1.32 -22.37
CA VAL A 408 35.16 1.76 -21.13
C VAL A 408 34.87 3.23 -20.90
N THR A 409 34.14 3.55 -19.88
CA THR A 409 33.91 4.97 -19.48
C THR A 409 34.91 5.46 -18.44
N THR A 410 35.69 4.55 -17.83
CA THR A 410 36.72 4.88 -16.85
C THR A 410 37.83 5.69 -17.54
N LEU A 411 38.14 6.89 -17.02
CA LEU A 411 39.26 7.69 -17.54
C LEU A 411 40.56 6.96 -17.34
N LEU A 412 41.47 7.01 -18.33
CA LEU A 412 42.82 6.40 -18.23
C LEU A 412 43.58 6.90 -16.99
N SER A 413 43.37 8.15 -16.55
CA SER A 413 43.97 8.71 -15.33
C SER A 413 43.47 8.09 -14.02
N ALA A 414 42.33 7.44 -14.04
CA ALA A 414 41.76 6.71 -12.91
C ALA A 414 42.15 5.23 -12.90
N ILE A 415 42.86 4.75 -13.92
CA ILE A 415 43.45 3.43 -13.99
C ILE A 415 44.92 3.54 -13.52
N THR A 416 45.28 2.92 -12.44
CA THR A 416 46.60 3.06 -11.80
C THR A 416 47.22 1.71 -11.48
N ALA A 417 48.54 1.59 -11.62
CA ALA A 417 49.30 0.44 -11.16
C ALA A 417 50.60 0.90 -10.50
N GLU A 418 51.04 0.22 -9.45
CA GLU A 418 52.26 0.53 -8.73
C GLU A 418 53.49 0.45 -9.62
N ALA A 419 53.53 -0.50 -10.54
CA ALA A 419 54.59 -0.67 -11.55
C ALA A 419 54.40 0.23 -12.80
N ASN A 420 53.38 1.08 -12.86
CA ASN A 420 53.00 1.92 -14.00
C ASN A 420 52.72 1.17 -15.31
N HIS A 421 52.27 -0.06 -15.23
CA HIS A 421 51.81 -0.84 -16.38
C HIS A 421 50.29 -0.72 -16.50
N VAL A 422 49.83 0.33 -17.18
CA VAL A 422 48.40 0.65 -17.34
C VAL A 422 48.01 0.70 -18.81
N ASP A 423 46.77 0.31 -19.10
CA ASP A 423 46.15 0.40 -20.43
C ASP A 423 44.65 0.69 -20.30
N LEU A 424 44.04 1.26 -21.33
CA LEU A 424 42.61 1.52 -21.32
C LEU A 424 41.77 0.23 -21.50
N TYR A 425 42.28 -0.68 -22.36
CA TYR A 425 41.52 -1.89 -22.67
C TYR A 425 42.21 -3.18 -22.19
N CYS A 426 43.49 -3.38 -22.49
CA CYS A 426 44.18 -4.60 -22.10
C CYS A 426 45.70 -4.39 -22.02
N TYR A 427 46.28 -4.65 -20.84
CA TYR A 427 47.76 -4.72 -20.75
C TYR A 427 48.25 -6.07 -21.26
N ASN A 428 48.97 -6.06 -22.34
CA ASN A 428 49.43 -7.23 -23.07
C ASN A 428 50.96 -7.24 -23.20
N ASN A 429 51.60 -8.25 -22.63
CA ASN A 429 53.08 -8.45 -22.73
C ASN A 429 53.50 -9.44 -23.82
N LYS A 430 52.54 -10.00 -24.62
CA LYS A 430 52.80 -10.95 -25.72
C LYS A 430 51.87 -10.65 -26.93
N PRO A 431 52.17 -9.63 -27.74
CA PRO A 431 51.27 -9.10 -28.78
C PRO A 431 50.83 -10.12 -29.84
N ASP A 432 51.67 -11.14 -30.16
CA ASP A 432 51.39 -12.09 -31.23
C ASP A 432 50.24 -13.09 -30.96
N THR A 433 49.69 -13.08 -29.75
CA THR A 433 48.61 -14.01 -29.31
C THR A 433 47.33 -13.30 -28.91
N PHE A 434 47.24 -12.01 -29.19
CA PHE A 434 46.09 -11.18 -28.81
C PHE A 434 45.52 -10.39 -29.96
N VAL A 435 44.18 -10.33 -29.97
CA VAL A 435 43.41 -9.44 -30.85
C VAL A 435 42.70 -8.43 -29.95
N VAL A 436 43.10 -7.17 -30.07
CA VAL A 436 42.46 -6.04 -29.34
C VAL A 436 41.94 -5.09 -30.39
N THR A 437 40.63 -5.12 -30.64
CA THR A 437 40.02 -4.38 -31.75
C THR A 437 38.65 -3.81 -31.37
N ASN A 438 38.25 -2.72 -32.05
CA ASN A 438 36.89 -2.13 -31.98
C ASN A 438 36.40 -1.74 -30.56
N ASN A 439 37.29 -1.61 -29.58
CA ASN A 439 36.93 -1.14 -28.25
C ASN A 439 36.73 0.39 -28.30
N VAL A 440 35.79 0.89 -27.49
CA VAL A 440 35.39 2.31 -27.45
C VAL A 440 35.46 2.87 -26.05
N ASP A 441 35.59 4.20 -25.94
CA ASP A 441 35.62 4.92 -24.66
C ASP A 441 34.26 5.53 -24.28
N THR A 442 33.20 5.13 -25.00
CA THR A 442 31.82 5.57 -24.75
C THR A 442 30.84 4.40 -24.90
N ALA A 443 29.71 4.51 -24.21
CA ALA A 443 28.60 3.56 -24.33
C ALA A 443 27.26 4.34 -24.43
N ASP A 444 26.28 3.73 -25.08
CA ASP A 444 24.92 4.32 -25.20
C ASP A 444 24.13 4.13 -23.90
N THR A 445 23.36 5.17 -23.54
CA THR A 445 22.40 5.11 -22.46
C THR A 445 20.97 5.02 -23.00
N TYR A 446 20.11 4.36 -22.27
CA TYR A 446 18.72 4.13 -22.61
C TYR A 446 17.81 4.71 -21.54
N GLN A 447 16.68 5.27 -21.95
CA GLN A 447 15.69 5.89 -21.07
C GLN A 447 14.90 4.81 -20.30
N ILE A 448 14.54 5.15 -19.06
CA ILE A 448 13.68 4.33 -18.21
C ILE A 448 12.49 5.17 -17.80
N THR A 449 11.29 4.62 -17.97
CA THR A 449 10.04 5.23 -17.54
C THR A 449 9.42 4.36 -16.47
N ILE A 450 8.87 4.95 -15.42
CA ILE A 450 8.11 4.23 -14.39
C ILE A 450 6.66 4.67 -14.39
N PHE A 451 5.76 3.71 -14.26
CA PHE A 451 4.32 3.89 -14.14
C PHE A 451 3.86 3.31 -12.81
N ALA A 452 3.09 4.06 -12.05
CA ALA A 452 2.57 3.65 -10.74
C ALA A 452 1.17 4.24 -10.54
N ASP A 453 0.12 3.52 -10.95
CA ASP A 453 -1.27 3.92 -10.73
C ASP A 453 -1.74 3.39 -9.37
N ASN A 454 -2.33 4.26 -8.55
CA ASN A 454 -2.78 3.96 -7.17
C ASN A 454 -1.66 3.72 -6.15
N GLY A 455 -0.54 4.40 -6.34
CA GLY A 455 0.60 4.38 -5.46
C GLY A 455 1.79 5.10 -6.05
N ASP A 456 2.90 5.11 -5.34
CA ASP A 456 4.15 5.73 -5.74
C ASP A 456 5.27 4.69 -5.84
N ALA A 457 6.22 4.91 -6.74
CA ALA A 457 7.47 4.16 -6.83
C ALA A 457 8.56 5.04 -7.45
N SER A 458 9.81 4.84 -7.05
CA SER A 458 10.95 5.64 -7.48
C SER A 458 12.00 4.81 -8.19
N LEU A 459 12.60 5.35 -9.25
CA LEU A 459 13.76 4.79 -9.93
C LEU A 459 15.05 5.41 -9.39
N SER A 460 16.10 4.61 -9.23
CA SER A 460 17.43 5.13 -8.91
C SER A 460 18.03 6.00 -10.03
N LYS A 461 17.58 5.83 -11.27
CA LYS A 461 18.01 6.59 -12.47
C LYS A 461 16.93 6.56 -13.55
N SER A 462 16.85 7.64 -14.33
CA SER A 462 15.96 7.75 -15.49
C SER A 462 16.64 7.35 -16.82
N TYR A 463 17.97 7.20 -16.83
CA TYR A 463 18.79 6.72 -17.93
C TYR A 463 19.86 5.79 -17.38
N ALA A 464 20.14 4.69 -18.07
CA ALA A 464 21.21 3.76 -17.70
C ALA A 464 21.84 3.14 -18.93
N TYR A 465 23.07 2.67 -18.77
CA TYR A 465 23.76 1.87 -19.77
C TYR A 465 23.17 0.46 -19.82
N ARG A 466 23.27 -0.21 -20.96
CA ARG A 466 22.94 -1.64 -21.06
C ARG A 466 23.64 -2.44 -19.96
N GLY A 467 22.90 -3.31 -19.29
CA GLY A 467 23.39 -4.15 -18.18
C GLY A 467 23.66 -3.41 -16.89
N GLU A 468 23.57 -2.10 -16.85
CA GLU A 468 23.69 -1.34 -15.60
C GLU A 468 22.51 -1.66 -14.67
N ILE A 469 22.78 -1.79 -13.37
CA ILE A 469 21.75 -2.11 -12.38
C ILE A 469 20.95 -0.86 -12.08
N VAL A 470 19.64 -1.00 -12.16
CA VAL A 470 18.66 0.00 -11.76
C VAL A 470 17.81 -0.57 -10.64
N SER A 471 17.57 0.23 -9.62
CA SER A 471 16.67 -0.14 -8.52
C SER A 471 15.37 0.63 -8.57
N VAL A 472 14.29 -0.04 -8.17
CA VAL A 472 13.01 0.56 -7.83
C VAL A 472 12.86 0.53 -6.32
N SER A 473 12.57 1.66 -5.71
CA SER A 473 12.41 1.84 -4.27
C SER A 473 11.22 2.76 -3.97
N ASP A 474 11.02 3.08 -2.69
CA ASP A 474 9.95 3.97 -2.23
C ASP A 474 8.56 3.57 -2.75
N VAL A 475 8.32 2.26 -2.79
CA VAL A 475 7.08 1.70 -3.30
C VAL A 475 6.01 1.82 -2.23
N ILE A 476 5.09 2.74 -2.43
CA ILE A 476 4.06 3.11 -1.44
C ILE A 476 2.69 3.00 -2.10
N ALA A 477 1.85 2.12 -1.60
CA ALA A 477 0.48 1.99 -2.08
C ALA A 477 -0.42 3.10 -1.52
N ASP A 478 -1.34 3.61 -2.33
CA ASP A 478 -2.41 4.49 -1.88
C ASP A 478 -3.33 3.80 -0.88
N SER A 479 -4.01 4.61 -0.06
CA SER A 479 -4.96 4.06 0.92
C SER A 479 -6.03 3.20 0.24
N GLY A 480 -6.17 1.95 0.69
CA GLY A 480 -7.09 0.98 0.11
C GLY A 480 -6.47 0.09 -0.96
N TYR A 481 -5.21 0.26 -1.28
CA TYR A 481 -4.47 -0.58 -2.23
C TYR A 481 -3.30 -1.29 -1.56
N SER A 482 -2.81 -2.33 -2.20
CA SER A 482 -1.56 -3.02 -1.87
C SER A 482 -0.78 -3.29 -3.15
N LEU A 483 0.54 -3.35 -3.05
CA LEU A 483 1.38 -3.75 -4.16
C LEU A 483 1.05 -5.19 -4.57
N ALA A 484 0.78 -5.42 -5.85
CA ALA A 484 0.62 -6.75 -6.43
C ALA A 484 1.98 -7.27 -6.93
N ASP A 485 2.64 -6.48 -7.77
CA ASP A 485 3.98 -6.77 -8.30
C ASP A 485 4.61 -5.49 -8.88
N ILE A 486 5.91 -5.58 -9.20
CA ILE A 486 6.60 -4.63 -10.06
C ILE A 486 7.13 -5.40 -11.26
N SER A 487 6.86 -4.91 -12.44
CA SER A 487 7.28 -5.57 -13.67
C SER A 487 8.02 -4.63 -14.62
N MET A 488 8.93 -5.19 -15.40
CA MET A 488 9.62 -4.52 -16.49
C MET A 488 9.37 -5.29 -17.79
N SER A 489 8.77 -4.64 -18.77
CA SER A 489 8.43 -5.27 -20.06
C SER A 489 7.67 -6.60 -19.90
N GLY A 490 6.83 -6.72 -18.88
CA GLY A 490 6.01 -7.90 -18.57
C GLY A 490 6.71 -8.98 -17.72
N ASN A 491 7.98 -8.79 -17.33
CA ASN A 491 8.69 -9.67 -16.39
C ASN A 491 8.59 -9.11 -14.98
N ILE A 492 8.12 -9.91 -14.03
CA ILE A 492 8.01 -9.51 -12.63
C ILE A 492 9.41 -9.41 -12.02
N LEU A 493 9.70 -8.28 -11.41
CA LEU A 493 10.93 -8.04 -10.65
C LEU A 493 10.79 -8.65 -9.25
N ARG A 494 11.93 -9.06 -8.68
CA ARG A 494 11.95 -9.69 -7.37
C ARG A 494 12.12 -8.68 -6.26
N ASP A 495 11.37 -8.88 -5.21
CA ASP A 495 11.51 -8.12 -3.96
C ASP A 495 12.79 -8.56 -3.22
N ILE A 496 13.62 -7.59 -2.89
CA ILE A 496 14.81 -7.75 -2.05
C ILE A 496 14.70 -6.74 -0.90
N ASN A 497 13.92 -7.07 0.11
CA ASN A 497 13.69 -6.19 1.27
C ASN A 497 13.11 -4.81 0.88
N GLY A 498 12.13 -4.80 0.00
CA GLY A 498 11.48 -3.58 -0.49
C GLY A 498 12.23 -2.86 -1.62
N ILE A 499 13.32 -3.44 -2.13
CA ILE A 499 14.06 -2.93 -3.29
C ILE A 499 13.95 -3.94 -4.43
N TYR A 500 13.63 -3.47 -5.62
CA TYR A 500 13.51 -4.29 -6.82
C TYR A 500 14.65 -3.94 -7.78
N LEU A 501 15.43 -4.92 -8.19
CA LEU A 501 16.58 -4.72 -9.06
C LEU A 501 16.33 -5.29 -10.44
N PHE A 502 16.81 -4.59 -11.47
CA PHE A 502 16.89 -5.11 -12.82
C PHE A 502 18.13 -4.60 -13.54
N MET A 503 18.57 -5.37 -14.53
CA MET A 503 19.61 -4.93 -15.47
C MET A 503 18.97 -4.21 -16.65
N MET A 504 19.50 -3.05 -17.00
CA MET A 504 19.01 -2.25 -18.13
C MET A 504 19.15 -3.03 -19.44
N PRO A 505 18.09 -3.22 -20.23
CA PRO A 505 18.21 -3.82 -21.56
C PRO A 505 18.93 -2.88 -22.54
N ALA A 506 19.30 -3.40 -23.72
CA ALA A 506 19.85 -2.58 -24.80
C ALA A 506 18.74 -1.81 -25.57
N SER A 507 17.80 -1.23 -24.85
CA SER A 507 16.67 -0.43 -25.35
C SER A 507 16.03 0.34 -24.21
N ALA A 508 15.19 1.32 -24.52
CA ALA A 508 14.36 1.97 -23.51
C ALA A 508 13.50 0.92 -22.75
N ALA A 509 13.31 1.14 -21.46
CA ALA A 509 12.59 0.24 -20.57
C ALA A 509 11.43 0.94 -19.87
N ASP A 510 10.27 0.28 -19.86
CA ASP A 510 9.11 0.67 -19.08
C ASP A 510 8.97 -0.24 -17.87
N VAL A 511 8.93 0.38 -16.70
CA VAL A 511 8.72 -0.29 -15.40
C VAL A 511 7.33 0.05 -14.93
N THR A 512 6.57 -0.94 -14.45
CA THR A 512 5.23 -0.74 -13.91
C THR A 512 5.15 -1.29 -12.51
N ALA A 513 4.80 -0.44 -11.54
CA ALA A 513 4.40 -0.86 -10.21
C ALA A 513 2.88 -1.09 -10.22
N ASN A 514 2.46 -2.32 -10.09
CA ASN A 514 1.07 -2.72 -10.16
C ASN A 514 0.46 -2.76 -8.76
N PHE A 515 -0.50 -1.89 -8.49
CA PHE A 515 -1.23 -1.89 -7.23
C PHE A 515 -2.64 -2.44 -7.42
N GLN A 516 -3.09 -3.26 -6.49
CA GLN A 516 -4.42 -3.86 -6.49
C GLN A 516 -5.26 -3.36 -5.33
N ALA A 517 -6.56 -3.20 -5.54
CA ALA A 517 -7.49 -2.81 -4.50
C ALA A 517 -7.61 -3.91 -3.44
N ASN A 518 -7.42 -3.53 -2.18
CA ASN A 518 -7.60 -4.44 -1.05
C ASN A 518 -9.06 -4.84 -0.89
N THR A 519 -9.30 -6.04 -0.41
CA THR A 519 -10.64 -6.53 -0.09
C THR A 519 -10.92 -6.31 1.38
N TYR A 520 -12.09 -5.70 1.67
CA TYR A 520 -12.57 -5.43 3.02
C TYR A 520 -13.89 -6.12 3.26
N THR A 521 -14.20 -6.42 4.52
CA THR A 521 -15.38 -7.18 4.92
C THR A 521 -16.47 -6.25 5.44
N VAL A 522 -17.70 -6.39 4.91
CA VAL A 522 -18.92 -5.81 5.49
C VAL A 522 -19.58 -6.88 6.36
N THR A 523 -19.61 -6.67 7.66
CA THR A 523 -20.27 -7.56 8.62
C THR A 523 -21.66 -7.00 8.97
N PHE A 524 -22.68 -7.85 8.94
CA PHE A 524 -24.07 -7.51 9.22
C PHE A 524 -24.48 -8.03 10.60
N ASP A 525 -24.49 -7.15 11.59
CA ASP A 525 -25.09 -7.44 12.87
C ASP A 525 -26.62 -7.26 12.78
N THR A 526 -27.35 -8.34 12.72
CA THR A 526 -28.80 -8.31 12.57
C THR A 526 -29.56 -7.99 13.86
N ALA A 527 -28.89 -7.74 14.98
CA ALA A 527 -29.47 -7.42 16.28
C ALA A 527 -30.64 -8.36 16.65
N GLY A 528 -30.45 -9.66 16.46
CA GLY A 528 -31.44 -10.70 16.75
C GLY A 528 -32.45 -10.97 15.63
N GLY A 529 -32.25 -10.46 14.43
CA GLY A 529 -32.96 -10.85 13.20
C GLY A 529 -32.33 -12.06 12.50
N SER A 530 -32.89 -12.41 11.32
CA SER A 530 -32.32 -13.48 10.46
C SER A 530 -30.89 -13.17 10.08
N THR A 531 -30.01 -14.17 10.11
CA THR A 531 -28.58 -14.03 9.83
C THR A 531 -28.29 -13.65 8.37
N ILE A 532 -27.32 -12.78 8.18
CA ILE A 532 -26.79 -12.40 6.86
C ILE A 532 -25.29 -12.69 6.86
N SER A 533 -24.80 -13.34 5.81
CA SER A 533 -23.38 -13.62 5.65
C SER A 533 -22.61 -12.34 5.39
N PRO A 534 -21.38 -12.21 5.91
CA PRO A 534 -20.50 -11.08 5.55
C PRO A 534 -20.26 -10.99 4.04
N LEU A 535 -20.03 -9.78 3.54
CA LEU A 535 -19.65 -9.52 2.15
C LEU A 535 -18.19 -9.09 2.10
N ASN A 536 -17.41 -9.73 1.25
CA ASN A 536 -16.06 -9.28 0.92
C ASN A 536 -16.13 -8.42 -0.35
N VAL A 537 -15.71 -7.18 -0.25
CA VAL A 537 -15.84 -6.19 -1.32
C VAL A 537 -14.50 -5.49 -1.50
N ALA A 538 -14.01 -5.39 -2.73
CA ALA A 538 -12.79 -4.66 -3.02
C ALA A 538 -12.98 -3.16 -2.78
N PHE A 539 -11.94 -2.48 -2.32
CA PHE A 539 -11.92 -1.03 -2.12
C PHE A 539 -12.45 -0.28 -3.34
N GLY A 540 -13.28 0.73 -3.13
CA GLY A 540 -13.86 1.53 -4.21
C GLY A 540 -14.97 0.85 -5.02
N SER A 541 -15.16 -0.46 -4.88
CA SER A 541 -16.23 -1.19 -5.55
C SER A 541 -17.58 -0.94 -4.90
N SER A 542 -18.67 -1.08 -5.69
CA SER A 542 -20.02 -0.86 -5.19
C SER A 542 -20.45 -1.90 -4.15
N VAL A 543 -20.99 -1.43 -3.04
CA VAL A 543 -21.54 -2.31 -2.00
C VAL A 543 -23.02 -2.58 -2.33
N THR A 544 -23.33 -3.83 -2.64
CA THR A 544 -24.71 -4.25 -2.90
C THR A 544 -25.40 -4.59 -1.57
N ALA A 545 -26.50 -3.89 -1.27
CA ALA A 545 -27.27 -4.18 -0.08
C ALA A 545 -27.85 -5.60 -0.12
N PRO A 546 -27.73 -6.38 0.95
CA PRO A 546 -28.38 -7.68 1.04
C PRO A 546 -29.90 -7.51 1.18
N ALA A 547 -30.66 -8.62 1.04
CA ALA A 547 -32.06 -8.62 1.38
C ALA A 547 -32.26 -8.21 2.86
N ASN A 548 -33.32 -7.44 3.14
CA ASN A 548 -33.60 -7.01 4.50
C ASN A 548 -33.78 -8.22 5.43
N PRO A 549 -33.14 -8.23 6.60
CA PRO A 549 -33.37 -9.29 7.58
C PRO A 549 -34.79 -9.26 8.11
N THR A 550 -35.26 -10.39 8.65
CA THR A 550 -36.59 -10.53 9.28
C THR A 550 -36.43 -10.76 10.78
N LYS A 551 -37.37 -10.18 11.58
CA LYS A 551 -37.44 -10.37 13.01
C LYS A 551 -38.88 -10.35 13.45
N ASP A 552 -39.34 -11.40 14.17
CA ASP A 552 -40.72 -11.53 14.60
C ASP A 552 -41.14 -10.37 15.49
N GLY A 553 -42.27 -9.74 15.11
CA GLY A 553 -42.83 -8.58 15.84
C GLY A 553 -42.13 -7.25 15.52
N PHE A 554 -41.19 -7.24 14.60
CA PHE A 554 -40.44 -6.02 14.24
C PHE A 554 -40.39 -5.82 12.71
N THR A 555 -40.31 -4.56 12.32
CA THR A 555 -40.02 -4.16 10.93
C THR A 555 -38.57 -3.66 10.85
N PHE A 556 -37.82 -4.14 9.88
CA PHE A 556 -36.46 -3.63 9.58
C PHE A 556 -36.58 -2.17 9.12
N VAL A 557 -35.80 -1.29 9.73
CA VAL A 557 -35.79 0.13 9.41
C VAL A 557 -34.64 0.48 8.50
N ARG A 558 -33.41 0.19 8.93
CA ARG A 558 -32.18 0.51 8.20
C ARG A 558 -30.97 -0.15 8.85
N TRP A 559 -29.87 -0.10 8.17
CA TRP A 559 -28.55 -0.36 8.75
C TRP A 559 -28.00 0.88 9.44
N ASN A 560 -27.24 0.72 10.51
CA ASN A 560 -26.53 1.79 11.22
C ASN A 560 -25.08 1.35 11.52
N PRO A 561 -24.05 2.02 11.02
CA PRO A 561 -24.12 3.09 10.01
C PRO A 561 -24.80 2.62 8.71
N ALA A 562 -25.25 3.56 7.89
CA ALA A 562 -25.81 3.24 6.58
C ALA A 562 -24.75 2.58 5.70
N LEU A 563 -25.17 1.63 4.87
CA LEU A 563 -24.26 1.02 3.88
C LEU A 563 -23.72 2.10 2.93
N PRO A 564 -22.41 2.18 2.76
CA PRO A 564 -21.84 3.11 1.79
C PRO A 564 -22.14 2.64 0.36
N ASN A 565 -22.15 3.55 -0.60
CA ASN A 565 -22.31 3.20 -2.01
C ASN A 565 -21.08 2.43 -2.54
N THR A 566 -19.90 2.77 -2.04
CA THR A 566 -18.62 2.14 -2.38
C THR A 566 -17.87 1.73 -1.12
N MET A 567 -17.10 0.66 -1.19
CA MET A 567 -16.33 0.12 -0.07
C MET A 567 -15.22 1.08 0.37
N PRO A 568 -15.19 1.51 1.65
CA PRO A 568 -14.08 2.29 2.19
C PRO A 568 -12.84 1.42 2.43
N ALA A 569 -11.70 2.07 2.73
CA ALA A 569 -10.43 1.40 3.00
C ALA A 569 -10.35 0.81 4.43
N ASN A 570 -11.41 0.18 4.90
CA ASN A 570 -11.48 -0.51 6.19
C ASN A 570 -12.68 -1.46 6.23
N ASP A 571 -12.62 -2.45 7.08
CA ASP A 571 -13.76 -3.30 7.41
C ASP A 571 -14.90 -2.48 8.01
N LEU A 572 -16.12 -2.87 7.69
CA LEU A 572 -17.34 -2.19 8.12
C LEU A 572 -18.27 -3.15 8.87
N THR A 573 -18.72 -2.77 10.04
CA THR A 573 -19.82 -3.46 10.74
C THR A 573 -21.04 -2.58 10.74
N VAL A 574 -22.16 -3.09 10.24
CA VAL A 574 -23.46 -2.40 10.22
C VAL A 574 -24.48 -3.18 11.06
N THR A 575 -25.16 -2.47 11.94
CA THR A 575 -26.17 -3.07 12.84
C THR A 575 -27.57 -2.76 12.35
N ALA A 576 -28.45 -3.75 12.33
CA ALA A 576 -29.86 -3.58 11.95
C ALA A 576 -30.62 -2.78 12.99
N ILE A 577 -31.30 -1.75 12.55
CA ILE A 577 -32.25 -0.98 13.38
C ILE A 577 -33.63 -1.53 13.14
N TRP A 578 -34.30 -1.89 14.22
CA TRP A 578 -35.62 -2.46 14.23
C TRP A 578 -36.64 -1.52 14.84
N ARG A 579 -37.88 -1.55 14.35
CA ARG A 579 -39.03 -0.90 14.94
C ARG A 579 -40.05 -1.97 15.26
N GLU A 580 -40.59 -1.92 16.47
CA GLU A 580 -41.69 -2.79 16.86
C GLU A 580 -42.93 -2.50 15.98
N VAL A 581 -43.59 -3.52 15.47
CA VAL A 581 -44.82 -3.39 14.69
C VAL A 581 -45.92 -2.93 15.66
N GLN A 582 -46.09 -1.62 15.83
CA GLN A 582 -47.21 -1.07 16.51
C GLN A 582 -48.42 -1.15 15.57
N GLN A 583 -49.55 -1.69 16.06
CA GLN A 583 -50.86 -1.46 15.50
C GLN A 583 -51.06 0.05 15.38
N ALA A 584 -51.76 0.50 14.32
CA ALA A 584 -52.03 1.90 14.01
C ALA A 584 -52.25 2.74 15.25
N GLY A 585 -51.47 3.82 15.40
CA GLY A 585 -51.34 4.60 16.62
C GLY A 585 -52.69 4.96 17.20
N ALA A 586 -52.85 4.72 18.51
CA ALA A 586 -54.08 5.05 19.20
C ALA A 586 -54.37 6.54 19.04
N ALA A 587 -55.57 6.87 18.54
CA ALA A 587 -56.03 8.23 18.40
C ALA A 587 -56.03 8.91 19.78
N VAL A 588 -55.37 10.05 19.92
CA VAL A 588 -55.40 10.85 21.16
C VAL A 588 -56.66 11.67 21.17
N LYS A 589 -57.67 11.15 21.86
CA LYS A 589 -58.91 11.84 22.10
C LYS A 589 -58.76 12.73 23.33
N PRO A 590 -59.01 14.03 23.22
CA PRO A 590 -59.07 14.88 24.40
C PRO A 590 -60.27 14.51 25.21
N ASN A 591 -60.11 14.15 26.46
CA ASN A 591 -61.18 13.83 27.41
C ASN A 591 -61.39 14.94 28.49
N ILE A 592 -61.01 16.17 28.14
CA ILE A 592 -61.20 17.33 29.01
C ILE A 592 -62.64 17.79 28.93
N GLN A 593 -63.36 17.58 29.99
CA GLN A 593 -64.73 18.07 30.11
C GLN A 593 -64.75 19.32 30.96
N VAL A 594 -65.15 20.46 30.37
CA VAL A 594 -65.15 21.77 31.00
C VAL A 594 -66.60 22.33 30.97
N GLY A 595 -67.15 22.55 32.14
CA GLY A 595 -68.35 23.36 32.27
C GLY A 595 -67.96 24.83 32.36
N VAL A 596 -68.48 25.65 31.46
CA VAL A 596 -68.27 27.11 31.44
C VAL A 596 -69.48 27.85 31.83
N THR A 597 -69.32 28.78 32.78
CA THR A 597 -70.40 29.68 33.18
C THR A 597 -69.87 31.11 33.13
N GLU A 598 -70.55 31.98 32.34
CA GLU A 598 -70.23 33.39 32.24
C GLU A 598 -71.14 34.24 33.07
N SER A 599 -70.61 35.16 33.87
CA SER A 599 -71.37 36.10 34.68
C SER A 599 -70.62 37.41 34.80
N ALA A 600 -71.25 38.51 34.35
CA ALA A 600 -70.80 39.89 34.54
C ALA A 600 -69.32 40.17 34.15
N GLY A 601 -68.81 39.56 33.05
CA GLY A 601 -67.45 39.75 32.54
C GLY A 601 -66.37 38.83 33.16
N SER A 602 -66.78 37.80 33.88
CA SER A 602 -65.94 36.79 34.47
C SER A 602 -66.40 35.38 34.01
N THR A 603 -65.43 34.55 33.60
CA THR A 603 -65.68 33.18 33.16
C THR A 603 -65.27 32.21 34.29
N THR A 604 -66.24 31.41 34.76
CA THR A 604 -66.00 30.32 35.70
C THR A 604 -65.84 29.00 34.93
N ILE A 605 -64.71 28.37 35.08
CA ILE A 605 -64.36 27.09 34.47
C ILE A 605 -64.49 26.01 35.55
N THR A 606 -65.36 25.04 35.34
CA THR A 606 -65.55 23.89 36.25
C THR A 606 -65.10 22.62 35.49
N VAL A 607 -64.19 21.88 36.02
CA VAL A 607 -63.61 20.65 35.40
C VAL A 607 -64.25 19.44 36.04
N SER A 608 -64.60 18.43 35.26
CA SER A 608 -65.09 17.15 35.79
C SER A 608 -63.94 16.44 36.58
N PRO A 609 -64.17 16.11 37.87
CA PRO A 609 -63.19 15.52 38.71
C PRO A 609 -62.84 14.05 38.31
N GLU A 610 -63.63 13.41 37.47
CA GLU A 610 -63.46 12.00 37.09
C GLU A 610 -62.38 11.81 36.02
N ASN A 611 -62.16 12.81 35.13
CA ASN A 611 -61.37 12.70 33.97
C ASN A 611 -60.29 13.80 33.81
N SER A 612 -60.25 14.77 34.74
CA SER A 612 -59.31 15.88 34.59
C SER A 612 -58.87 16.45 35.93
N THR A 613 -57.71 17.00 36.01
CA THR A 613 -57.15 17.70 37.17
C THR A 613 -56.89 19.16 36.81
N VAL A 614 -57.07 20.06 37.80
CA VAL A 614 -56.78 21.48 37.64
C VAL A 614 -55.67 21.92 38.60
N SER A 615 -54.73 22.68 38.11
CA SER A 615 -53.73 23.38 38.91
C SER A 615 -53.57 24.82 38.47
N THR A 616 -53.22 25.71 39.40
CA THR A 616 -53.08 27.16 39.10
C THR A 616 -51.66 27.63 39.46
N SER A 617 -51.12 28.52 38.61
CA SER A 617 -49.84 29.19 38.86
C SER A 617 -49.85 30.58 38.26
N GLY A 618 -49.86 31.62 39.13
CA GLY A 618 -50.00 33.01 38.70
C GLY A 618 -51.35 33.24 37.95
N ASN A 619 -51.27 33.71 36.74
CA ASN A 619 -52.43 34.01 35.86
C ASN A 619 -52.86 32.78 35.06
N THR A 620 -52.26 31.60 35.23
CA THR A 620 -52.55 30.45 34.39
C THR A 620 -53.18 29.32 35.19
N ALA A 621 -54.26 28.74 34.69
CA ALA A 621 -54.83 27.48 35.14
C ALA A 621 -54.47 26.39 34.10
N THR A 622 -53.89 25.29 34.55
CA THR A 622 -53.57 24.09 33.74
C THR A 622 -54.54 22.98 34.08
N ILE A 623 -55.30 22.55 33.09
CA ILE A 623 -56.21 21.44 33.12
C ILE A 623 -55.57 20.26 32.41
N THR A 624 -55.43 19.12 33.08
CA THR A 624 -54.84 17.91 32.50
C THR A 624 -55.89 16.82 32.47
N GLY A 625 -56.14 16.27 31.26
CA GLY A 625 -57.03 15.13 31.06
C GLY A 625 -56.27 13.79 31.15
N ASP A 626 -56.99 12.66 31.38
CA ASP A 626 -56.46 11.32 31.49
C ASP A 626 -55.66 10.86 30.24
N SER A 627 -56.01 11.43 29.05
CA SER A 627 -55.25 11.18 27.79
C SER A 627 -53.91 11.87 27.74
N GLY A 628 -53.50 12.63 28.78
CA GLY A 628 -52.27 13.42 28.78
C GLY A 628 -52.37 14.75 28.06
N VAL A 629 -53.53 15.09 27.49
CA VAL A 629 -53.80 16.39 26.90
C VAL A 629 -53.89 17.44 28.01
N LYS A 630 -53.23 18.59 27.80
CA LYS A 630 -53.23 19.72 28.73
C LYS A 630 -53.86 20.92 28.09
N MET A 631 -54.76 21.59 28.82
CA MET A 631 -55.32 22.87 28.45
C MET A 631 -54.83 23.94 29.42
N GLU A 632 -54.18 24.95 28.93
CA GLU A 632 -53.69 26.10 29.68
C GLU A 632 -54.59 27.28 29.39
N VAL A 633 -55.23 27.78 30.41
CA VAL A 633 -56.08 28.97 30.33
C VAL A 633 -55.36 30.11 31.05
N THR A 634 -55.07 31.18 30.33
CA THR A 634 -54.45 32.37 30.89
C THR A 634 -55.52 33.39 31.16
N PHE A 635 -55.47 34.01 32.31
CA PHE A 635 -56.37 35.04 32.74
C PHE A 635 -55.68 36.40 32.81
N ASN A 636 -56.43 37.48 32.76
CA ASN A 636 -55.88 38.83 32.86
C ASN A 636 -55.20 39.12 34.20
N GLU A 637 -55.67 38.45 35.27
CA GLU A 637 -55.18 38.57 36.64
C GLU A 637 -54.86 37.20 37.27
N PRO A 638 -54.04 37.14 38.33
CA PRO A 638 -53.72 35.89 39.01
C PRO A 638 -55.01 35.23 39.57
N VAL A 639 -55.10 33.90 39.37
CA VAL A 639 -56.23 33.09 39.75
C VAL A 639 -55.84 31.99 40.74
N THR A 640 -56.78 31.58 41.55
CA THR A 640 -56.70 30.45 42.45
C THR A 640 -57.86 29.47 42.17
N SER A 641 -57.53 28.14 42.27
CA SER A 641 -58.59 27.14 42.14
C SER A 641 -59.42 27.03 43.44
N SER A 642 -60.72 26.90 43.32
CA SER A 642 -61.58 26.50 44.39
C SER A 642 -62.20 25.13 44.08
N GLY A 643 -61.53 24.07 44.59
CA GLY A 643 -61.83 22.70 44.17
C GLY A 643 -61.49 22.50 42.71
N ASN A 644 -62.42 22.03 41.89
CA ASN A 644 -62.22 21.83 40.42
C ASN A 644 -62.65 23.05 39.60
N SER A 645 -62.84 24.22 40.22
CA SER A 645 -63.30 25.44 39.54
C SER A 645 -62.23 26.53 39.62
N VAL A 646 -62.07 27.29 38.52
CA VAL A 646 -61.28 28.51 38.44
C VAL A 646 -62.17 29.60 37.84
N THR A 647 -62.15 30.79 38.44
CA THR A 647 -62.90 31.95 37.97
C THR A 647 -61.98 33.11 37.69
N GLY A 648 -62.15 33.74 36.53
CA GLY A 648 -61.40 34.92 36.13
C GLY A 648 -61.76 35.41 34.74
N ASN A 649 -61.17 36.51 34.31
CA ASN A 649 -61.30 37.02 32.93
C ASN A 649 -60.28 36.40 32.00
N VAL A 650 -60.81 35.54 31.13
CA VAL A 650 -59.91 34.71 30.23
C VAL A 650 -59.31 35.59 29.15
N SER A 651 -57.95 35.45 29.00
CA SER A 651 -57.17 36.17 28.00
C SER A 651 -56.72 35.22 26.84
N SER A 652 -56.38 33.99 27.14
CA SER A 652 -56.04 33.00 26.10
C SER A 652 -56.27 31.57 26.55
N ILE A 653 -56.50 30.69 25.56
CA ILE A 653 -56.71 29.26 25.80
C ILE A 653 -55.72 28.50 24.84
N ASN A 654 -54.83 27.69 25.39
CA ASN A 654 -53.92 26.85 24.60
C ASN A 654 -54.10 25.39 25.02
N VAL A 655 -54.17 24.50 24.02
CA VAL A 655 -54.24 23.06 24.27
C VAL A 655 -52.98 22.38 23.72
N THR A 656 -52.34 21.59 24.55
CA THR A 656 -51.13 20.82 24.17
C THR A 656 -51.45 19.34 24.23
N TYR A 657 -51.27 18.66 23.11
CA TYR A 657 -51.39 17.22 23.00
C TYR A 657 -50.05 16.57 23.42
N PRO A 658 -50.10 15.39 24.06
CA PRO A 658 -48.88 14.72 24.48
C PRO A 658 -47.98 14.34 23.26
N ARG A 659 -46.68 14.22 23.51
CA ARG A 659 -45.76 13.77 22.49
C ARG A 659 -46.09 12.34 22.06
N THR A 660 -46.34 12.12 20.78
CA THR A 660 -46.69 10.83 20.17
C THR A 660 -45.75 10.51 19.00
N THR A 661 -45.66 9.22 18.69
CA THR A 661 -44.91 8.79 17.50
C THR A 661 -45.65 9.24 16.24
N ALA A 662 -44.99 9.92 15.35
CA ALA A 662 -45.51 10.26 14.03
C ALA A 662 -45.50 9.04 13.13
N VAL A 663 -46.50 8.86 12.30
CA VAL A 663 -46.49 7.86 11.25
C VAL A 663 -45.60 8.38 10.11
N SER A 664 -44.53 7.65 9.83
CA SER A 664 -43.53 8.03 8.81
C SER A 664 -43.53 7.08 7.62
N SER A 665 -42.97 7.48 6.50
CA SER A 665 -42.79 6.66 5.29
C SER A 665 -41.71 5.59 5.46
N GLY A 666 -41.79 4.84 6.54
CA GLY A 666 -41.06 3.58 6.65
C GLY A 666 -39.78 3.55 7.49
N ASN A 667 -39.07 4.62 7.75
CA ASN A 667 -37.70 4.47 8.34
C ASN A 667 -37.26 5.53 9.36
N SER A 668 -38.16 6.35 9.92
CA SER A 668 -37.75 7.39 10.87
C SER A 668 -38.49 7.32 12.21
N ASP A 669 -37.76 7.47 13.32
CA ASP A 669 -38.28 7.61 14.68
C ASP A 669 -38.75 9.06 14.92
N VAL A 670 -39.64 9.55 14.07
CA VAL A 670 -40.19 10.88 14.18
C VAL A 670 -41.28 10.89 15.25
N THR A 671 -41.15 11.81 16.19
CA THR A 671 -42.22 12.08 17.16
C THR A 671 -42.74 13.50 16.99
N GLN A 672 -43.93 13.81 17.50
CA GLN A 672 -44.56 15.11 17.33
C GLN A 672 -45.33 15.54 18.59
N THR A 673 -45.47 16.84 18.73
CA THR A 673 -46.34 17.51 19.70
C THR A 673 -47.18 18.53 18.98
N VAL A 674 -48.47 18.61 19.30
CA VAL A 674 -49.39 19.58 18.73
C VAL A 674 -49.85 20.55 19.81
N GLN A 675 -49.84 21.85 19.52
CA GLN A 675 -50.34 22.90 20.35
C GLN A 675 -51.41 23.72 19.55
N ILE A 676 -52.55 23.98 20.18
CA ILE A 676 -53.66 24.67 19.53
C ILE A 676 -54.11 25.84 20.42
N GLY A 677 -54.08 27.05 19.89
CA GLY A 677 -54.69 28.23 20.47
C GLY A 677 -56.16 28.33 20.10
N LEU A 678 -57.05 28.46 21.11
CA LEU A 678 -58.47 28.46 20.94
C LEU A 678 -59.13 29.82 21.33
N ARG A 679 -60.22 30.18 20.67
CA ARG A 679 -61.03 31.35 20.96
C ARG A 679 -62.03 31.10 22.10
N ASN A 680 -62.54 29.88 22.24
CA ASN A 680 -63.47 29.48 23.27
C ASN A 680 -63.26 27.98 23.66
N PHE A 681 -64.04 27.48 24.62
CA PHE A 681 -63.89 26.10 25.12
C PHE A 681 -64.74 25.08 24.34
N SER A 682 -65.17 25.40 23.11
CA SER A 682 -65.92 24.45 22.30
C SER A 682 -64.95 23.43 21.65
N GLU A 683 -65.51 22.37 21.15
CA GLU A 683 -64.93 21.19 20.50
C GLU A 683 -63.39 21.14 20.23
N LEU A 684 -62.81 20.15 20.81
CA LEU A 684 -61.35 19.83 20.56
C LEU A 684 -61.20 18.73 19.50
N PRO A 685 -60.26 18.86 18.55
CA PRO A 685 -60.06 17.82 17.56
C PRO A 685 -59.39 16.58 18.17
N THR A 686 -59.66 15.41 17.62
CA THR A 686 -58.89 14.19 17.85
C THR A 686 -57.67 14.22 16.95
N ILE A 687 -56.48 14.11 17.54
CA ILE A 687 -55.23 14.07 16.77
C ILE A 687 -54.87 12.62 16.52
N THR A 688 -54.77 12.26 15.26
CA THR A 688 -54.38 10.92 14.83
C THR A 688 -53.13 10.99 13.97
N SER A 689 -52.13 10.23 14.32
CA SER A 689 -50.99 10.02 13.42
C SER A 689 -51.36 8.92 12.44
N SER A 690 -51.69 9.26 11.22
CA SER A 690 -51.98 8.29 10.14
C SER A 690 -51.19 8.64 8.88
N TRP A 691 -50.70 7.62 8.19
CA TRP A 691 -50.16 7.80 6.87
C TRP A 691 -51.28 7.75 5.85
N ASP A 692 -51.54 8.86 5.17
CA ASP A 692 -52.50 8.94 4.07
C ASP A 692 -51.71 9.01 2.76
N ASN A 693 -51.87 8.00 1.93
CA ASN A 693 -51.20 7.92 0.63
C ASN A 693 -51.63 9.06 -0.31
N THR A 694 -52.88 9.54 -0.20
CA THR A 694 -53.38 10.64 -1.02
C THR A 694 -52.67 11.92 -0.63
N VAL A 695 -52.61 12.24 0.65
CA VAL A 695 -51.86 13.39 1.19
C VAL A 695 -50.38 13.29 0.89
N ALA A 696 -49.80 12.08 1.04
CA ALA A 696 -48.42 11.87 0.71
C ALA A 696 -48.11 12.09 -0.77
N ASN A 697 -48.99 11.66 -1.66
CA ASN A 697 -48.87 11.86 -3.09
C ASN A 697 -49.03 13.33 -3.49
N ASP A 698 -49.94 14.06 -2.84
CA ASP A 698 -50.14 15.48 -3.07
C ASP A 698 -48.90 16.29 -2.67
N VAL A 699 -48.36 16.02 -1.49
CA VAL A 699 -47.07 16.60 -1.04
C VAL A 699 -45.94 16.18 -1.94
N GLN A 700 -45.86 14.89 -2.35
CA GLN A 700 -44.86 14.37 -3.23
C GLN A 700 -44.92 14.97 -4.66
N SER A 701 -46.14 15.28 -5.13
CA SER A 701 -46.34 15.94 -6.43
C SER A 701 -45.77 17.36 -6.43
N ASP A 702 -45.94 18.08 -5.33
CA ASP A 702 -45.36 19.43 -5.16
C ASP A 702 -43.84 19.40 -5.03
N LEU A 703 -43.31 18.39 -4.36
CA LEU A 703 -41.89 18.23 -4.13
C LEU A 703 -41.13 17.68 -5.34
N GLY A 704 -41.76 16.97 -6.26
CA GLY A 704 -41.12 16.30 -7.41
C GLY A 704 -40.53 14.92 -7.09
N SER A 705 -40.00 14.21 -8.11
CA SER A 705 -39.64 12.78 -8.05
C SER A 705 -38.43 12.43 -7.17
N ARG A 706 -37.73 13.42 -6.62
CA ARG A 706 -36.47 13.17 -5.84
C ARG A 706 -36.58 13.56 -4.36
N GLN A 707 -37.77 13.74 -3.85
CA GLN A 707 -38.00 14.31 -2.52
C GLN A 707 -38.87 13.35 -1.68
N LYS A 708 -38.78 13.46 -0.38
CA LYS A 708 -39.32 12.46 0.56
C LYS A 708 -40.17 13.14 1.64
N VAL A 709 -41.39 12.64 1.89
CA VAL A 709 -42.19 13.01 3.06
C VAL A 709 -41.73 12.20 4.26
N PHE A 710 -41.34 12.84 5.35
CA PHE A 710 -40.86 12.15 6.56
C PHE A 710 -41.98 11.70 7.47
N ALA A 711 -42.95 12.57 7.74
CA ALA A 711 -44.05 12.28 8.65
C ALA A 711 -45.29 13.12 8.35
N MET A 712 -46.44 12.61 8.73
CA MET A 712 -47.72 13.26 8.61
C MET A 712 -48.52 13.17 9.90
N ILE A 713 -49.44 14.14 10.09
CA ILE A 713 -50.41 14.19 11.17
C ILE A 713 -51.76 14.63 10.60
N THR A 714 -52.79 13.98 10.96
CA THR A 714 -54.15 14.34 10.54
C THR A 714 -55.03 14.55 11.78
N ALA A 715 -55.79 15.64 11.79
CA ALA A 715 -56.81 15.84 12.79
C ALA A 715 -58.17 15.39 12.26
N SER A 716 -58.97 14.81 13.13
CA SER A 716 -60.37 14.43 12.87
C SER A 716 -61.30 15.02 13.94
N ALA A 717 -62.44 15.54 13.51
CA ALA A 717 -63.50 15.95 14.37
C ALA A 717 -64.85 15.77 13.65
N GLU A 718 -65.94 15.56 14.40
CA GLU A 718 -67.30 15.42 13.83
C GLU A 718 -67.70 16.69 13.06
N ASN A 719 -67.19 17.84 13.51
CA ASN A 719 -67.42 19.12 12.85
C ASN A 719 -66.17 19.93 12.69
N MET A 720 -65.34 19.58 11.69
CA MET A 720 -64.04 20.21 11.42
C MET A 720 -64.16 21.72 11.12
N SER A 721 -65.29 22.16 10.48
CA SER A 721 -65.50 23.57 10.22
C SER A 721 -65.68 24.36 11.53
N ALA A 722 -66.41 23.81 12.53
CA ALA A 722 -66.58 24.46 13.84
C ALA A 722 -65.26 24.47 14.63
N VAL A 723 -64.48 23.40 14.55
CA VAL A 723 -63.12 23.31 15.14
C VAL A 723 -62.24 24.40 14.55
N ASN A 724 -62.16 24.51 13.22
CA ASN A 724 -61.27 25.48 12.52
C ASN A 724 -61.73 26.93 12.81
N SER A 725 -63.04 27.20 12.93
CA SER A 725 -63.52 28.51 13.28
C SER A 725 -63.18 28.94 14.73
N ASN A 726 -62.93 27.97 15.60
CA ASN A 726 -62.53 28.20 16.99
C ASN A 726 -61.04 28.41 17.19
N ILE A 727 -60.19 28.09 16.18
CA ILE A 727 -58.74 28.29 16.25
C ILE A 727 -58.37 29.75 16.07
N THR A 728 -57.49 30.28 16.90
CA THR A 728 -56.93 31.64 16.74
C THR A 728 -56.08 31.76 15.48
N GLU A 729 -55.88 32.98 14.96
CA GLU A 729 -54.97 33.21 13.81
C GLU A 729 -53.56 32.68 14.13
N ASN A 730 -53.03 31.85 13.27
CA ASN A 730 -51.77 31.13 13.48
C ASN A 730 -51.72 30.29 14.78
N GLY A 731 -52.90 29.85 15.26
CA GLY A 731 -53.10 29.20 16.55
C GLY A 731 -52.71 27.72 16.57
N ILE A 732 -52.27 27.12 15.42
CA ILE A 732 -51.76 25.74 15.40
C ILE A 732 -50.25 25.79 15.36
N THR A 733 -49.63 25.05 16.26
CA THR A 733 -48.19 24.79 16.25
C THR A 733 -47.96 23.29 16.33
N ILE A 734 -47.30 22.75 15.33
CA ILE A 734 -46.85 21.36 15.29
C ILE A 734 -45.33 21.34 15.39
N ILE A 735 -44.82 20.58 16.31
CA ILE A 735 -43.37 20.38 16.47
C ILE A 735 -43.07 18.93 16.12
N PHE A 736 -42.36 18.71 15.00
CA PHE A 736 -41.81 17.41 14.64
C PHE A 736 -40.40 17.30 15.19
N TYR A 737 -40.11 16.17 15.78
CA TYR A 737 -38.78 15.82 16.31
C TYR A 737 -38.15 14.82 15.36
N LEU A 738 -37.20 15.27 14.52
CA LEU A 738 -36.54 14.48 13.48
C LEU A 738 -35.20 13.99 13.97
N PRO A 739 -34.82 12.72 13.70
CA PRO A 739 -33.47 12.24 13.97
C PRO A 739 -32.41 13.07 13.22
N LYS A 740 -31.33 13.39 13.91
CA LYS A 740 -30.27 14.25 13.39
C LYS A 740 -29.61 13.67 12.13
N ASP A 741 -29.37 12.40 12.13
CA ASP A 741 -28.75 11.67 11.01
C ASP A 741 -29.62 11.69 9.74
N GLU A 742 -30.95 11.68 9.88
CA GLU A 742 -31.87 11.83 8.74
C GLU A 742 -31.86 13.25 8.16
N VAL A 743 -31.82 14.25 9.03
CA VAL A 743 -31.77 15.67 8.62
C VAL A 743 -30.42 15.98 7.95
N GLU A 744 -29.31 15.47 8.50
CA GLU A 744 -27.98 15.64 7.91
C GLU A 744 -27.85 14.84 6.61
N GLY A 745 -28.42 13.66 6.51
CA GLY A 745 -28.44 12.82 5.31
C GLY A 745 -29.13 13.46 4.10
N VAL A 746 -30.01 14.44 4.30
CA VAL A 746 -30.67 15.21 3.21
C VAL A 746 -30.01 16.56 2.97
N GLY A 747 -28.88 16.86 3.61
CA GLY A 747 -28.11 18.07 3.42
C GLY A 747 -28.33 19.15 4.50
N GLY A 748 -29.03 18.83 5.59
CA GLY A 748 -29.23 19.70 6.75
C GLY A 748 -30.62 20.33 6.88
N PRO A 749 -30.88 21.03 8.01
CA PRO A 749 -32.22 21.54 8.35
C PRO A 749 -32.76 22.58 7.37
N GLN A 750 -31.92 23.26 6.60
CA GLN A 750 -32.34 24.26 5.62
C GLN A 750 -33.17 23.68 4.46
N TYR A 751 -33.12 22.38 4.23
CA TYR A 751 -33.88 21.69 3.20
C TYR A 751 -35.20 21.08 3.71
N ILE A 752 -35.47 21.14 5.00
CA ILE A 752 -36.73 20.67 5.57
C ILE A 752 -37.84 21.68 5.28
N ARG A 753 -38.98 21.15 4.84
CA ARG A 753 -40.21 21.95 4.55
C ARG A 753 -41.40 21.40 5.34
N GLY A 754 -42.22 22.30 5.82
CA GLY A 754 -43.54 21.97 6.40
C GLY A 754 -44.64 22.16 5.37
N TYR A 755 -45.66 21.33 5.42
CA TYR A 755 -46.82 21.36 4.53
C TYR A 755 -48.11 21.33 5.30
N HIS A 756 -49.09 22.06 4.80
CA HIS A 756 -50.51 21.94 5.17
C HIS A 756 -51.26 21.43 3.95
N VAL A 757 -52.02 20.36 4.08
CA VAL A 757 -52.79 19.77 3.01
C VAL A 757 -54.28 19.93 3.33
N SER A 758 -54.99 20.66 2.50
CA SER A 758 -56.43 20.90 2.58
C SER A 758 -57.07 20.73 1.20
N ASP A 759 -58.13 19.95 1.13
CA ASP A 759 -58.90 19.72 -0.13
C ASP A 759 -58.04 19.23 -1.30
N GLY A 760 -57.08 18.37 -1.02
CA GLY A 760 -56.17 17.78 -2.04
C GLY A 760 -55.10 18.75 -2.57
N THR A 761 -54.87 19.87 -1.86
CA THR A 761 -53.83 20.83 -2.23
C THR A 761 -52.82 20.97 -1.10
N ALA A 762 -51.53 20.68 -1.40
CA ALA A 762 -50.42 20.88 -0.48
C ALA A 762 -49.92 22.33 -0.57
N VAL A 763 -49.86 23.02 0.56
CA VAL A 763 -49.34 24.37 0.67
C VAL A 763 -48.10 24.35 1.57
N VAL A 764 -46.97 24.87 1.06
CA VAL A 764 -45.72 25.02 1.84
C VAL A 764 -45.95 26.06 2.93
N LEU A 765 -45.70 25.70 4.16
CA LEU A 765 -45.75 26.60 5.30
C LEU A 765 -44.38 27.09 5.71
N PRO A 766 -44.26 28.29 6.30
CA PRO A 766 -43.05 28.74 6.93
C PRO A 766 -42.65 27.76 8.05
N ALA A 767 -41.58 27.04 7.88
CA ALA A 767 -40.97 26.20 8.89
C ALA A 767 -39.85 26.96 9.57
N SER A 768 -39.98 27.21 10.86
CA SER A 768 -38.87 27.72 11.65
C SER A 768 -38.11 26.53 12.24
N HIS A 769 -36.82 26.47 11.92
CA HIS A 769 -35.94 25.47 12.48
C HIS A 769 -35.44 25.93 13.84
N VAL A 770 -35.88 25.28 14.89
CA VAL A 770 -35.33 25.51 16.23
C VAL A 770 -34.22 24.50 16.43
N SER A 771 -33.00 24.93 16.23
CA SER A 771 -31.81 24.19 16.63
C SER A 771 -31.60 24.28 18.13
N SER A 772 -32.58 23.93 18.94
CA SER A 772 -32.37 23.69 20.34
C SER A 772 -32.18 22.20 20.53
N VAL A 773 -30.94 21.83 20.74
CA VAL A 773 -30.48 20.50 21.08
C VAL A 773 -31.16 20.06 22.36
N LEU A 774 -32.31 19.35 22.27
CA LEU A 774 -32.88 18.63 23.41
C LEU A 774 -31.93 17.48 23.80
N ASN A 775 -31.23 16.91 22.85
CA ASN A 775 -30.02 16.13 23.01
C ASN A 775 -29.30 16.13 21.66
N SER A 776 -28.04 15.68 21.58
CA SER A 776 -27.20 15.71 20.39
C SER A 776 -27.71 14.92 19.17
N SER A 777 -28.89 14.31 19.25
CA SER A 777 -29.41 13.36 18.25
C SER A 777 -30.75 13.77 17.59
N ILE A 778 -31.37 14.89 17.95
CA ILE A 778 -32.70 15.28 17.45
C ILE A 778 -32.75 16.73 17.00
N TYR A 779 -33.36 17.00 15.84
CA TYR A 779 -33.75 18.33 15.37
C TYR A 779 -35.24 18.59 15.60
N GLU A 780 -35.60 19.77 16.08
CA GLU A 780 -36.98 20.24 16.20
C GLU A 780 -37.39 21.07 14.97
N VAL A 781 -38.48 20.70 14.32
CA VAL A 781 -39.05 21.44 13.20
C VAL A 781 -40.44 21.95 13.62
N LYS A 782 -40.57 23.24 13.77
CA LYS A 782 -41.84 23.89 14.17
C LYS A 782 -42.56 24.41 12.93
N ILE A 783 -43.81 23.98 12.78
CA ILE A 783 -44.69 24.42 11.72
C ILE A 783 -45.90 25.15 12.38
N THR A 784 -46.31 26.31 11.86
CA THR A 784 -47.45 27.06 12.34
C THR A 784 -48.50 27.17 11.26
N GLY A 785 -49.81 27.11 11.66
CA GLY A 785 -50.96 27.21 10.77
C GLY A 785 -52.17 27.79 11.45
N SER A 786 -53.22 28.07 10.64
CA SER A 786 -54.45 28.70 11.09
C SER A 786 -55.69 27.83 11.00
N SER A 787 -55.62 26.67 10.36
CA SER A 787 -56.72 25.69 10.25
C SER A 787 -56.16 24.26 10.34
N PHE A 788 -56.97 23.33 10.75
CA PHE A 788 -56.56 21.95 10.94
C PHE A 788 -57.17 21.02 9.88
N SER A 789 -56.29 20.27 9.18
CA SER A 789 -56.63 19.12 8.37
C SER A 789 -55.49 18.13 8.43
N SER A 790 -54.56 18.12 7.45
CA SER A 790 -53.37 17.32 7.46
C SER A 790 -52.14 18.20 7.39
N TYR A 791 -51.12 17.84 8.15
CA TYR A 791 -49.79 18.47 8.12
C TYR A 791 -48.75 17.43 7.85
N ALA A 792 -47.76 17.79 7.08
CA ALA A 792 -46.63 16.93 6.77
C ALA A 792 -45.28 17.65 6.92
N VAL A 793 -44.24 16.92 7.16
CA VAL A 793 -42.84 17.37 7.09
C VAL A 793 -42.11 16.54 6.07
N GLY A 794 -41.38 17.21 5.19
CA GLY A 794 -40.59 16.59 4.15
C GLY A 794 -39.30 17.39 3.88
N TYR A 795 -38.55 17.00 2.91
CA TYR A 795 -37.36 17.74 2.47
C TYR A 795 -37.41 18.03 0.98
N GLU A 796 -36.89 19.17 0.59
CA GLU A 796 -36.68 19.60 -0.77
C GLU A 796 -35.21 19.41 -1.14
N GLN A 797 -34.91 18.66 -2.24
CA GLN A 797 -33.54 18.45 -2.68
C GLN A 797 -32.98 19.77 -3.26
N ARG A 798 -31.71 20.06 -2.98
CA ARG A 798 -31.03 21.21 -3.59
C ARG A 798 -31.27 21.22 -5.10
N PRO A 799 -31.68 22.32 -5.71
CA PRO A 799 -31.81 22.41 -7.15
C PRO A 799 -30.46 22.11 -7.81
N PRO A 800 -30.39 21.29 -8.86
CA PRO A 800 -29.17 21.20 -9.64
C PRO A 800 -28.90 22.60 -10.22
N SER A 801 -27.67 23.10 -10.04
CA SER A 801 -27.22 24.30 -10.74
C SER A 801 -27.44 24.09 -12.23
N SER A 802 -28.18 24.99 -12.87
CA SER A 802 -28.47 24.94 -14.31
C SER A 802 -27.19 25.06 -15.11
N GLY A 803 -26.67 23.91 -15.57
CA GLY A 803 -25.59 23.80 -16.53
C GLY A 803 -26.08 22.94 -17.69
N SER A 804 -26.18 23.55 -18.87
CA SER A 804 -26.66 22.93 -20.10
C SER A 804 -25.83 21.72 -20.48
N SER A 805 -26.55 20.67 -20.83
CA SER A 805 -26.02 19.41 -21.37
C SER A 805 -25.44 19.54 -22.76
N SER A 806 -24.25 19.03 -23.02
CA SER A 806 -23.97 18.35 -24.26
C SER A 806 -22.98 17.21 -23.97
N GLY A 807 -23.35 16.04 -24.43
CA GLY A 807 -22.80 14.76 -24.01
C GLY A 807 -21.40 14.47 -24.49
N SER A 808 -20.71 13.67 -23.72
CA SER A 808 -19.87 12.59 -24.16
C SER A 808 -19.64 11.63 -22.99
N SER A 809 -19.86 10.36 -23.27
CA SER A 809 -19.68 9.25 -22.37
C SER A 809 -18.22 9.09 -21.93
N GLY A 810 -17.98 9.17 -20.61
CA GLY A 810 -16.74 8.81 -19.98
C GLY A 810 -17.02 8.57 -18.50
N SER A 811 -16.98 7.32 -18.09
CA SER A 811 -17.13 6.88 -16.71
C SER A 811 -15.96 7.39 -15.86
N GLY A 812 -16.23 8.33 -14.97
CA GLY A 812 -15.34 8.77 -13.93
C GLY A 812 -16.13 9.06 -12.67
N SER A 813 -16.08 8.19 -11.68
CA SER A 813 -16.67 8.44 -10.37
C SER A 813 -15.82 9.47 -9.62
N GLY A 814 -16.24 10.74 -9.66
CA GLY A 814 -15.62 11.79 -8.86
C GLY A 814 -16.12 11.75 -7.43
N ASN A 815 -15.24 11.47 -6.49
CA ASN A 815 -15.47 11.70 -5.07
C ASN A 815 -15.58 13.21 -4.80
N TYR A 816 -16.78 13.66 -4.42
CA TYR A 816 -16.97 15.02 -3.96
C TYR A 816 -16.36 15.16 -2.55
N GLN A 817 -15.24 15.83 -2.43
CA GLN A 817 -14.60 16.11 -1.16
C GLN A 817 -15.00 17.50 -0.68
N TYR A 818 -15.92 17.56 0.29
CA TYR A 818 -16.29 18.77 1.02
C TYR A 818 -15.68 18.70 2.41
N TYR A 819 -14.97 19.75 2.81
CA TYR A 819 -14.35 19.87 4.14
C TYR A 819 -14.99 21.02 4.93
N PRO A 820 -16.18 20.83 5.56
CA PRO A 820 -16.76 21.84 6.42
C PRO A 820 -15.99 21.92 7.74
N ARG A 821 -15.72 23.14 8.19
CA ARG A 821 -15.08 23.44 9.47
C ARG A 821 -15.77 24.62 10.15
N GLU A 822 -16.10 24.49 11.43
CA GLU A 822 -16.52 25.62 12.23
C GLU A 822 -15.39 26.64 12.32
N ILE A 823 -15.73 27.91 12.19
CA ILE A 823 -14.77 29.01 12.33
C ILE A 823 -14.53 29.22 13.83
N PRO A 824 -13.37 28.90 14.38
CA PRO A 824 -13.07 29.11 15.80
C PRO A 824 -12.96 30.60 16.12
N ALA A 825 -13.09 30.97 17.39
CA ALA A 825 -12.99 32.37 17.82
C ALA A 825 -11.65 33.03 17.47
N SER A 826 -10.61 32.25 17.24
CA SER A 826 -9.30 32.68 16.74
C SER A 826 -9.32 33.11 15.27
N GLY A 827 -10.34 32.73 14.50
CA GLY A 827 -10.40 32.92 13.06
C GLY A 827 -9.54 31.98 12.22
N ILE A 828 -8.75 31.07 12.83
CA ILE A 828 -7.84 30.17 12.11
C ILE A 828 -8.57 28.85 11.84
N VAL A 829 -8.97 28.64 10.60
CA VAL A 829 -9.62 27.41 10.13
C VAL A 829 -8.56 26.47 9.53
N SER A 830 -8.48 25.23 10.03
CA SER A 830 -7.61 24.19 9.47
C SER A 830 -8.44 23.16 8.72
N PHE A 831 -8.12 22.91 7.44
CA PHE A 831 -8.73 21.85 6.64
C PHE A 831 -7.97 20.50 6.76
N GLY A 832 -6.87 20.47 7.52
CA GLY A 832 -6.05 19.28 7.75
C GLY A 832 -4.85 19.18 6.81
N THR A 833 -4.18 18.03 6.83
CA THR A 833 -2.94 17.82 6.05
C THR A 833 -3.16 17.08 4.73
N SER A 834 -4.35 16.50 4.51
CA SER A 834 -4.67 15.75 3.28
C SER A 834 -4.96 16.63 2.05
N PRO A 835 -5.80 17.69 2.12
CA PRO A 835 -6.03 18.52 0.95
C PRO A 835 -4.84 19.43 0.64
N VAL A 836 -4.74 19.84 -0.62
CA VAL A 836 -3.76 20.84 -1.08
C VAL A 836 -3.93 22.15 -0.29
N VAL A 837 -5.18 22.60 -0.09
CA VAL A 837 -5.49 23.75 0.74
C VAL A 837 -5.53 23.35 2.21
N THR A 838 -4.57 23.80 2.98
CA THR A 838 -4.38 23.37 4.37
C THR A 838 -5.15 24.20 5.39
N GLY A 839 -5.47 25.45 5.07
CA GLY A 839 -6.18 26.30 6.02
C GLY A 839 -6.58 27.66 5.47
N MET A 840 -7.34 28.39 6.29
CA MET A 840 -7.75 29.77 6.03
C MET A 840 -7.68 30.56 7.33
N GLU A 841 -7.22 31.80 7.25
CA GLU A 841 -7.26 32.76 8.34
C GLU A 841 -8.32 33.82 8.07
N LEU A 842 -9.13 34.09 9.06
CA LEU A 842 -10.18 35.10 9.07
C LEU A 842 -9.94 36.08 10.24
N PRO A 843 -10.52 37.26 10.22
CA PRO A 843 -10.47 38.13 11.38
C PRO A 843 -10.96 37.45 12.65
N THR A 844 -10.29 37.72 13.78
CA THR A 844 -10.71 37.25 15.10
C THR A 844 -12.16 37.63 15.40
N GLY A 845 -12.96 36.67 15.87
CA GLY A 845 -14.37 36.87 16.13
C GLY A 845 -15.30 36.56 14.93
N SER A 846 -14.78 36.14 13.78
CA SER A 846 -15.57 35.56 12.68
C SER A 846 -16.28 34.30 13.19
N THR A 847 -17.52 34.10 12.76
CA THR A 847 -18.37 32.95 13.16
C THR A 847 -19.02 32.31 11.96
N GLY A 848 -19.38 31.05 12.05
CA GLY A 848 -20.03 30.27 11.00
C GLY A 848 -19.22 29.02 10.61
N VAL A 849 -19.48 28.52 9.43
CA VAL A 849 -18.82 27.33 8.87
C VAL A 849 -18.12 27.73 7.58
N ALA A 850 -16.84 27.43 7.46
CA ALA A 850 -16.08 27.51 6.21
C ALA A 850 -16.04 26.10 5.57
N THR A 851 -16.48 26.00 4.33
CA THR A 851 -16.48 24.72 3.60
C THR A 851 -15.51 24.81 2.42
N LEU A 852 -14.46 24.00 2.47
CA LEU A 852 -13.56 23.82 1.33
C LEU A 852 -14.18 22.79 0.37
N ASN A 853 -14.34 23.18 -0.89
CA ASN A 853 -14.77 22.32 -2.00
C ASN A 853 -13.61 22.18 -2.99
N VAL A 854 -13.08 20.99 -3.11
CA VAL A 854 -11.95 20.69 -4.02
C VAL A 854 -12.40 20.30 -5.44
N MET A 855 -13.69 20.27 -5.69
CA MET A 855 -14.26 20.14 -7.04
C MET A 855 -15.04 21.44 -7.38
N PRO A 856 -14.38 22.41 -7.96
CA PRO A 856 -14.98 23.71 -8.22
C PRO A 856 -16.11 23.64 -9.24
N SER A 857 -17.06 24.54 -9.11
CA SER A 857 -18.18 24.68 -10.06
C SER A 857 -17.83 25.43 -11.37
N PHE A 858 -16.54 25.68 -11.60
CA PHE A 858 -16.06 26.45 -12.75
C PHE A 858 -14.95 25.70 -13.49
N THR A 859 -14.73 26.04 -14.76
CA THR A 859 -13.62 25.51 -15.55
C THR A 859 -12.34 26.26 -15.22
N MET A 860 -11.27 25.54 -14.91
CA MET A 860 -9.96 26.08 -14.59
C MET A 860 -9.31 26.70 -15.86
N PRO A 861 -8.67 27.86 -15.76
CA PRO A 861 -7.88 28.43 -16.85
C PRO A 861 -6.73 27.52 -17.29
N LYS A 862 -6.22 27.71 -18.52
CA LYS A 862 -5.15 26.87 -19.11
C LYS A 862 -3.82 26.85 -18.33
N ASN A 863 -3.54 27.90 -17.55
CA ASN A 863 -2.36 28.01 -16.70
C ASN A 863 -2.64 27.59 -15.24
N GLY A 864 -3.80 26.99 -14.97
CA GLY A 864 -4.18 26.54 -13.64
C GLY A 864 -3.64 25.15 -13.36
N TYR A 865 -3.12 24.97 -12.15
CA TYR A 865 -2.61 23.70 -11.64
C TYR A 865 -3.63 22.99 -10.72
N TYR A 866 -4.31 23.75 -9.86
CA TYR A 866 -5.27 23.22 -8.92
C TYR A 866 -6.38 24.23 -8.63
N ALA A 867 -7.64 23.83 -8.69
CA ALA A 867 -8.79 24.70 -8.45
C ALA A 867 -9.63 24.24 -7.26
N PHE A 868 -10.18 25.21 -6.51
CA PHE A 868 -11.02 24.96 -5.34
C PHE A 868 -11.97 26.12 -5.06
N GLU A 869 -12.97 25.88 -4.24
CA GLU A 869 -13.88 26.90 -3.73
C GLU A 869 -13.88 26.88 -2.20
N ILE A 870 -13.97 28.06 -1.57
CA ILE A 870 -14.21 28.16 -0.15
C ILE A 870 -15.55 28.86 0.03
N ASP A 871 -16.56 28.11 0.49
CA ASP A 871 -17.88 28.64 0.79
C ASP A 871 -17.98 29.02 2.27
N MET A 872 -18.32 30.29 2.49
CA MET A 872 -18.49 30.86 3.83
C MET A 872 -19.76 31.71 3.84
N PRO A 873 -20.92 31.15 4.22
CA PRO A 873 -22.19 31.91 4.30
C PRO A 873 -22.01 33.17 5.16
N GLY A 874 -22.25 34.32 4.56
CA GLY A 874 -22.04 35.64 5.18
C GLY A 874 -20.73 36.36 4.80
N TYR A 875 -19.79 35.66 4.13
CA TYR A 875 -18.49 36.21 3.69
C TYR A 875 -18.21 36.01 2.21
N ASN A 876 -19.16 35.49 1.43
CA ASN A 876 -19.03 35.24 0.00
C ASN A 876 -19.31 36.48 -0.88
N THR A 877 -19.77 37.54 -0.31
CA THR A 877 -19.99 38.84 -0.98
C THR A 877 -18.92 39.83 -0.55
N GLU A 878 -18.62 40.82 -1.39
CA GLU A 878 -17.58 41.86 -1.29
C GLU A 878 -17.31 42.55 0.08
N ALA A 879 -17.75 41.96 1.18
CA ALA A 879 -17.39 42.41 2.51
C ALA A 879 -15.92 42.01 2.76
N LYS A 880 -15.07 42.99 2.65
CA LYS A 880 -13.62 42.98 2.85
C LYS A 880 -13.20 42.12 4.03
N ILE A 881 -12.83 40.90 3.75
CA ILE A 881 -12.14 40.00 4.70
C ILE A 881 -10.65 40.29 4.57
N ASN A 882 -10.01 40.75 5.63
CA ASN A 882 -8.54 40.67 5.72
C ASN A 882 -8.18 39.27 6.20
N GLY A 883 -8.14 38.34 5.27
CA GLY A 883 -7.87 36.92 5.52
C GLY A 883 -6.67 36.42 4.73
N ALA A 884 -6.36 35.14 4.90
CA ALA A 884 -5.35 34.48 4.11
C ALA A 884 -5.71 33.01 3.87
N VAL A 885 -5.34 32.48 2.70
CA VAL A 885 -5.43 31.05 2.38
C VAL A 885 -4.04 30.45 2.41
N SER A 886 -3.90 29.31 3.10
CA SER A 886 -2.67 28.51 3.16
C SER A 886 -2.82 27.23 2.37
N PHE A 887 -1.83 26.89 1.55
CA PHE A 887 -1.83 25.69 0.74
C PHE A 887 -0.41 25.11 0.58
N ARG A 888 -0.31 23.89 0.07
CA ARG A 888 0.96 23.18 -0.14
C ARG A 888 0.95 22.41 -1.45
N LEU A 889 2.12 22.30 -2.08
CA LEU A 889 2.32 21.56 -3.32
C LEU A 889 3.59 20.70 -3.23
N ALA A 890 3.58 19.53 -3.86
CA ALA A 890 4.79 18.74 -4.03
C ALA A 890 5.76 19.45 -4.98
N VAL A 891 7.03 19.59 -4.59
CA VAL A 891 8.07 20.24 -5.40
C VAL A 891 8.25 19.54 -6.73
N SER A 892 8.24 18.20 -6.73
CA SER A 892 8.33 17.39 -7.96
C SER A 892 7.18 17.66 -8.94
N GLY A 893 5.96 17.92 -8.44
CA GLY A 893 4.82 18.29 -9.29
C GLY A 893 5.00 19.66 -9.94
N ILE A 894 5.59 20.64 -9.26
CA ILE A 894 5.89 21.97 -9.79
C ILE A 894 6.97 21.88 -10.88
N GLU A 895 8.02 21.12 -10.60
CA GLU A 895 9.16 20.94 -11.52
C GLU A 895 8.76 20.14 -12.78
N ALA A 896 7.84 19.16 -12.65
CA ALA A 896 7.30 18.41 -13.79
C ALA A 896 6.58 19.31 -14.81
N GLU A 897 5.96 20.41 -14.33
CA GLU A 897 5.34 21.42 -15.20
C GLU A 897 6.36 22.46 -15.75
N GLY A 898 7.64 22.29 -15.43
CA GLY A 898 8.74 23.14 -15.89
C GLY A 898 8.83 24.50 -15.17
N TYR A 899 8.32 24.57 -13.93
CA TYR A 899 8.34 25.77 -13.09
C TYR A 899 9.15 25.55 -11.82
N THR A 900 9.41 26.61 -11.10
CA THR A 900 10.09 26.59 -9.79
C THR A 900 9.10 26.91 -8.65
N VAL A 901 9.46 26.61 -7.42
CA VAL A 901 8.62 26.90 -6.25
C VAL A 901 8.29 28.39 -6.06
N THR A 902 9.03 29.29 -6.72
CA THR A 902 8.79 30.74 -6.70
C THR A 902 7.83 31.22 -7.79
N ASP A 903 7.44 30.36 -8.73
CA ASP A 903 6.54 30.69 -9.85
C ASP A 903 5.06 30.41 -9.53
N ILE A 904 4.75 30.04 -8.29
CA ILE A 904 3.40 29.69 -7.84
C ILE A 904 2.62 30.91 -7.38
N VAL A 905 1.40 31.06 -7.89
CA VAL A 905 0.49 32.15 -7.58
C VAL A 905 -0.92 31.63 -7.33
N LEU A 906 -1.60 32.20 -6.32
CA LEU A 906 -3.03 31.98 -6.10
C LEU A 906 -3.84 33.04 -6.85
N PHE A 907 -4.84 32.60 -7.59
CA PHE A 907 -5.79 33.46 -8.29
C PHE A 907 -7.17 33.40 -7.62
N HIS A 908 -7.82 34.56 -7.49
CA HIS A 908 -9.17 34.70 -6.96
C HIS A 908 -10.14 35.10 -8.06
N GLY A 909 -11.24 34.34 -8.17
CA GLY A 909 -12.29 34.57 -9.16
C GLY A 909 -13.44 35.41 -8.62
N THR A 910 -13.70 36.57 -9.23
CA THR A 910 -14.86 37.42 -8.99
C THR A 910 -15.81 37.36 -10.18
N VAL A 911 -17.12 37.34 -9.92
CA VAL A 911 -18.14 37.35 -11.00
C VAL A 911 -18.48 38.79 -11.35
N ASN A 912 -18.21 39.19 -12.58
CA ASN A 912 -18.53 40.53 -13.08
C ASN A 912 -20.03 40.70 -13.34
N ALA A 913 -20.47 41.93 -13.68
CA ALA A 913 -21.86 42.26 -13.92
C ALA A 913 -22.51 41.47 -15.10
N ASN A 914 -21.71 40.84 -15.97
CA ASN A 914 -22.19 40.02 -17.11
C ASN A 914 -22.21 38.52 -16.78
N GLY A 915 -21.92 38.11 -15.52
CA GLY A 915 -21.89 36.73 -15.10
C GLY A 915 -20.58 35.97 -15.41
N ALA A 916 -19.59 36.65 -16.01
CA ALA A 916 -18.28 36.04 -16.30
C ALA A 916 -17.34 36.11 -15.09
N ILE A 917 -16.49 35.08 -14.91
CA ILE A 917 -15.49 35.07 -13.84
C ILE A 917 -14.26 35.84 -14.35
N VAL A 918 -13.89 36.85 -13.58
CA VAL A 918 -12.64 37.59 -13.76
C VAL A 918 -11.65 37.13 -12.67
N TRP A 919 -10.43 36.84 -13.06
CA TRP A 919 -9.41 36.30 -12.19
C TRP A 919 -8.38 37.36 -11.80
N ASP A 920 -8.28 37.60 -10.51
CA ASP A 920 -7.32 38.52 -9.92
C ASP A 920 -6.16 37.73 -9.32
N GLU A 921 -4.92 38.11 -9.64
CA GLU A 921 -3.69 37.58 -9.06
C GLU A 921 -3.56 38.03 -7.61
N LEU A 922 -3.32 37.10 -6.70
CA LEU A 922 -3.11 37.39 -5.29
C LEU A 922 -1.62 37.28 -4.91
N PRO A 923 -1.08 38.25 -4.14
CA PRO A 923 0.26 38.16 -3.59
C PRO A 923 0.42 36.83 -2.81
N THR A 924 1.24 35.94 -3.35
CA THR A 924 1.46 34.59 -2.80
C THR A 924 2.90 34.50 -2.28
N ASN A 925 3.06 34.14 -1.02
CA ASN A 925 4.35 34.02 -0.36
C ASN A 925 4.71 32.54 -0.16
N LEU A 926 5.87 32.13 -0.61
CA LEU A 926 6.48 30.84 -0.23
C LEU A 926 6.96 30.95 1.23
N LEU A 927 6.44 30.09 2.10
CA LEU A 927 6.76 30.07 3.52
C LEU A 927 7.94 29.16 3.86
N ALA A 928 7.95 27.95 3.29
CA ALA A 928 8.98 26.94 3.53
C ALA A 928 8.97 25.90 2.41
N VAL A 929 10.09 25.20 2.26
CA VAL A 929 10.19 23.94 1.48
C VAL A 929 10.77 22.89 2.43
N GLU A 930 9.99 21.88 2.77
CA GLU A 930 10.36 20.85 3.73
C GLU A 930 9.93 19.47 3.19
N ASN A 931 10.86 18.52 3.21
CA ASN A 931 10.61 17.13 2.76
C ASN A 931 9.98 17.02 1.37
N GLY A 932 10.43 17.84 0.41
CA GLY A 932 9.90 17.83 -0.95
C GLY A 932 8.53 18.49 -1.13
N VAL A 933 8.01 19.17 -0.11
CA VAL A 933 6.75 19.91 -0.13
C VAL A 933 7.00 21.42 0.08
N ALA A 934 6.45 22.25 -0.80
CA ALA A 934 6.47 23.69 -0.72
C ALA A 934 5.16 24.21 -0.08
N TYR A 935 5.27 25.08 0.90
CA TYR A 935 4.16 25.67 1.67
C TYR A 935 3.98 27.14 1.31
N TYR A 936 2.73 27.53 1.02
CA TYR A 936 2.40 28.86 0.55
C TYR A 936 1.30 29.51 1.38
N LYS A 937 1.29 30.85 1.36
CA LYS A 937 0.21 31.65 1.95
C LYS A 937 -0.07 32.87 1.06
N ALA A 938 -1.34 33.08 0.75
CA ALA A 938 -1.80 34.22 -0.03
C ALA A 938 -2.86 35.03 0.73
N ALA A 939 -2.78 36.33 0.69
CA ALA A 939 -3.78 37.23 1.28
C ALA A 939 -5.06 37.20 0.42
N VAL A 940 -6.24 37.12 1.07
CA VAL A 940 -7.53 37.07 0.39
C VAL A 940 -8.49 38.08 1.00
N ASN A 941 -9.34 38.66 0.16
CA ASN A 941 -10.34 39.68 0.55
C ASN A 941 -11.78 39.15 0.63
N SER A 942 -12.05 37.97 0.10
CA SER A 942 -13.37 37.31 0.14
C SER A 942 -13.19 35.80 -0.02
N GLY A 943 -14.17 34.99 0.44
CA GLY A 943 -14.29 33.60 0.07
C GLY A 943 -14.94 33.50 -1.31
N SER A 944 -14.61 32.51 -2.13
CA SER A 944 -15.38 32.06 -3.29
C SER A 944 -14.55 31.13 -4.17
N LYS A 945 -14.12 31.53 -5.33
CA LYS A 945 -13.47 30.69 -6.35
C LYS A 945 -12.00 31.00 -6.39
N PHE A 946 -11.17 29.93 -6.37
CA PHE A 946 -9.73 30.06 -6.41
C PHE A 946 -9.11 29.02 -7.35
N TYR A 947 -8.00 29.39 -8.00
CA TYR A 947 -7.09 28.39 -8.54
C TYR A 947 -5.64 28.74 -8.26
N ILE A 948 -4.79 27.71 -8.13
CA ILE A 948 -3.34 27.83 -8.04
C ILE A 948 -2.81 27.68 -9.47
N GLY A 949 -1.97 28.61 -9.90
CA GLY A 949 -1.40 28.60 -11.23
C GLY A 949 0.06 29.00 -11.23
N PHE A 950 0.68 29.02 -12.41
CA PHE A 950 2.07 29.35 -12.65
C PHE A 950 2.21 30.71 -13.33
N LEU A 951 3.12 31.54 -12.83
CA LEU A 951 3.52 32.81 -13.43
C LEU A 951 5.04 32.85 -13.52
N ARG A 952 5.60 32.83 -14.75
CA ARG A 952 7.03 33.11 -14.91
C ARG A 952 7.29 34.58 -14.62
N SER A 953 8.20 34.86 -13.73
CA SER A 953 8.68 36.22 -13.42
C SER A 953 9.17 36.91 -14.70
N GLY A 954 8.31 37.76 -15.27
CA GLY A 954 8.67 38.57 -16.45
C GLY A 954 7.61 38.73 -17.54
N THR A 955 6.43 38.15 -17.42
CA THR A 955 5.38 38.34 -18.43
C THR A 955 4.07 38.84 -17.81
N ILE A 956 3.80 40.11 -17.96
CA ILE A 956 2.49 40.72 -17.74
C ILE A 956 1.67 40.46 -19.01
N VAL A 957 0.65 39.62 -18.95
CA VAL A 957 -0.33 39.47 -20.00
C VAL A 957 -1.69 39.82 -19.42
N HIS A 958 -2.16 41.02 -19.72
CA HIS A 958 -3.56 41.36 -19.66
C HIS A 958 -4.19 41.00 -20.98
N ASP A 959 -5.00 39.96 -21.04
CA ASP A 959 -5.95 39.76 -22.15
C ASP A 959 -7.31 39.36 -21.57
N PRO A 960 -8.39 40.12 -21.85
CA PRO A 960 -9.75 39.72 -21.48
C PRO A 960 -10.23 38.66 -22.49
N ILE A 961 -10.59 37.48 -22.00
CA ILE A 961 -11.19 36.41 -22.80
C ILE A 961 -12.59 36.83 -23.18
N VAL A 962 -12.80 37.10 -24.46
CA VAL A 962 -14.12 37.19 -25.14
C VAL A 962 -14.43 35.79 -25.66
N GLU A 963 -15.59 35.24 -25.26
CA GLU A 963 -16.10 33.99 -25.85
C GLU A 963 -16.46 34.17 -27.32
N PRO A 964 -16.30 33.13 -28.18
CA PRO A 964 -16.59 33.21 -29.60
C PRO A 964 -18.06 32.95 -29.91
N GLY A 965 -18.67 33.90 -30.61
CA GLY A 965 -19.93 33.70 -31.33
C GLY A 965 -19.61 33.43 -32.81
N ASP A 966 -20.35 32.52 -33.37
CA ASP A 966 -20.51 31.96 -34.71
C ASP A 966 -19.94 32.71 -35.92
N ASP A 967 -19.16 31.97 -36.70
CA ASP A 967 -19.00 31.76 -38.16
C ASP A 967 -19.53 32.76 -39.20
N PRO A 968 -19.11 32.69 -40.52
CA PRO A 968 -17.88 32.24 -41.19
C PRO A 968 -17.39 33.23 -42.36
N VAL A 969 -16.30 32.78 -43.01
CA VAL A 969 -15.96 32.98 -44.46
C VAL A 969 -14.75 33.85 -44.84
N ASP A 970 -13.83 33.14 -45.52
CA ASP A 970 -12.90 33.55 -46.62
C ASP A 970 -11.51 34.18 -46.34
N ASP A 971 -10.55 33.37 -46.69
CA ASP A 971 -9.18 33.55 -47.23
C ASP A 971 -9.00 34.76 -48.19
N PRO A 972 -7.79 35.29 -48.59
CA PRO A 972 -6.46 34.66 -48.69
C PRO A 972 -5.17 35.54 -48.57
N LEU A 973 -4.04 34.82 -48.37
CA LEU A 973 -2.73 35.01 -49.04
C LEU A 973 -1.72 36.12 -48.63
N PHE A 974 -0.56 35.61 -48.09
CA PHE A 974 0.87 35.95 -48.35
C PHE A 974 1.49 37.32 -48.02
N PRO A 975 2.82 37.45 -47.86
CA PRO A 975 3.91 36.54 -47.50
C PRO A 975 4.96 37.09 -46.49
N LEU A 976 5.81 36.23 -46.06
CA LEU A 976 7.08 36.53 -45.39
C LEU A 976 8.06 37.33 -46.26
N PRO A 977 9.01 38.07 -45.67
CA PRO A 977 10.42 37.86 -45.84
C PRO A 977 11.29 38.29 -44.61
N PRO A 978 12.65 38.24 -44.64
CA PRO A 978 13.48 37.12 -44.31
C PRO A 978 14.49 37.44 -43.16
N ILE A 979 15.13 36.40 -42.75
CA ILE A 979 16.24 36.31 -41.79
C ILE A 979 17.50 37.01 -42.32
N VAL A 980 18.28 37.71 -41.48
CA VAL A 980 19.77 37.74 -41.48
C VAL A 980 20.28 38.04 -40.06
N PRO A 981 21.41 37.47 -39.68
CA PRO A 981 21.92 37.43 -38.30
C PRO A 981 22.99 38.50 -38.02
N ASP A 982 23.17 38.84 -36.75
CA ASP A 982 24.42 39.45 -36.32
C ASP A 982 24.76 39.06 -34.89
N THR A 983 25.85 38.32 -34.78
CA THR A 983 26.74 38.35 -33.64
C THR A 983 27.65 39.58 -33.75
N PRO A 984 28.21 40.19 -32.68
CA PRO A 984 29.30 39.60 -31.90
C PRO A 984 29.51 40.10 -30.47
N GLU A 985 30.44 39.40 -29.83
CA GLU A 985 31.49 39.83 -28.87
C GLU A 985 31.22 39.83 -27.38
N ILE A 986 31.99 38.96 -26.80
CA ILE A 986 32.46 38.90 -25.41
C ILE A 986 33.39 40.09 -25.06
N PRO A 987 33.41 40.55 -23.86
CA PRO A 987 34.70 40.56 -23.11
C PRO A 987 34.71 39.97 -21.72
N GLN A 988 35.84 39.40 -21.47
CA GLN A 988 36.30 38.72 -20.27
C GLN A 988 36.64 39.63 -19.10
N THR A 989 36.50 39.00 -17.92
CA THR A 989 37.36 39.04 -16.70
C THR A 989 37.21 40.18 -15.70
N PRO A 990 37.62 39.99 -14.40
CA PRO A 990 38.16 38.82 -13.71
C PRO A 990 37.62 38.60 -12.27
N PHE A 991 37.99 37.47 -11.75
CA PHE A 991 37.93 37.01 -10.35
C PHE A 991 38.50 38.02 -9.30
N PRO A 992 38.15 37.89 -8.02
CA PRO A 992 39.11 37.25 -7.13
C PRO A 992 38.58 36.20 -6.16
N VAL A 993 39.44 35.25 -5.95
CA VAL A 993 39.65 34.25 -4.94
C VAL A 993 39.61 34.79 -3.51
N PHE A 994 38.96 34.10 -2.59
CA PHE A 994 39.30 33.90 -1.17
C PHE A 994 38.32 32.80 -0.70
N GLY A 995 38.70 31.67 -0.27
CA GLY A 995 39.76 31.27 0.64
C GLY A 995 39.18 30.92 2.00
N VAL A 996 39.45 29.64 2.41
CA VAL A 996 39.69 29.19 3.76
C VAL A 996 38.58 28.49 4.56
N LEU A 997 38.75 27.16 4.63
CA LEU A 997 38.88 26.35 5.87
C LEU A 997 37.79 26.38 6.95
N GLY A 998 37.30 25.17 7.23
CA GLY A 998 37.25 24.76 8.63
C GLY A 998 35.90 24.38 9.17
N ALA A 999 35.63 23.13 9.30
CA ALA A 999 35.46 22.48 10.60
C ALA A 999 34.97 21.03 10.43
N LEU A 1000 35.89 20.11 10.66
CA LEU A 1000 35.62 18.79 11.19
C LEU A 1000 35.01 18.91 12.59
N GLY A 1001 34.08 18.08 12.90
CA GLY A 1001 33.94 17.73 14.29
C GLY A 1001 32.50 17.40 14.73
N LEU A 1002 32.31 16.17 15.10
CA LEU A 1002 31.43 15.66 16.12
C LEU A 1002 29.94 15.52 15.76
N PHE A 1003 29.50 14.27 15.57
CA PHE A 1003 28.57 13.70 16.54
C PHE A 1003 28.56 12.15 16.41
N ALA A 1004 29.33 11.53 17.28
CA ALA A 1004 29.06 10.19 17.76
C ALA A 1004 28.26 10.30 19.07
N ALA A 1005 27.42 9.32 19.28
CA ALA A 1005 26.74 9.00 20.53
C ALA A 1005 25.39 9.66 20.79
N LEU A 1006 24.35 8.83 20.59
CA LEU A 1006 23.44 8.48 21.67
C LEU A 1006 22.57 7.28 21.27
N ARG A 1007 23.12 6.14 21.64
CA ARG A 1007 22.34 4.89 21.82
C ARG A 1007 22.00 4.79 23.31
N ARG A 1008 20.77 4.41 23.61
CA ARG A 1008 20.17 3.93 24.86
C ARG A 1008 19.10 4.86 25.44
N ARG A 1009 17.86 4.56 25.15
CA ARG A 1009 16.94 3.80 26.05
C ARG A 1009 15.74 3.37 25.28
#